data_94551717ae2783d23419c4e28c99e631
#
_entry.id   94551717ae2783d23419c4e28c99e631
#
_cell.length_a   1.000
_cell.length_b   1.000
_cell.length_c   1.000
_cell.angle_alpha   90.00
_cell.angle_beta   90.00
_cell.angle_gamma   90.00
#
_symmetry.space_group_name_H-M   'P 1'
#
loop_
_entity.id
_entity.type
_entity.pdbx_description
1 polymer ?
#
loop_
_entity_poly.entity_id
_entity_poly.type
_entity_poly.pdbx_seq_one_letter_code
_entity_poly.pdbx_strand_id
1 'polypeptide(L)'
;MTSPGPTHQRSEEIETLHARDSDDGHGRTSIDMDPAGSSTALSQGGSAIHRSASQQKRKDVQAEDGSRQELSPIHNGAVKALPDEQPVWPIPKTFSFGDDRVSLSSDFKIRLQQPLVSSSSGTKSSSTAAPVLEKAIARCLERLQLKRNTTTQNDITTSATSPAGVETLSELVIIVDDALANLEFGMVESYTLSITTAKSKKESTSHRVALKLEDGVPHVASVHSKRAVPGDASAGESETTTAVLTAGTQWGVIHGLETFSQLVQAIRSSSEPTTQQPVNNRLDIPNAPWSIHDEPRYSHRGLLLDTSRHYIPVKDIIRTLDAMSVVKLNVFHWHVLDQQSYPLVSKAHPDLTAKGAERQGYVYTQQDVASIVQFGEERGIRVIPEFDAPGHTASWGRAYPNITVCLDMQPHSKYAAEPPAGQLDPLEPFTYTVLDGLVKEWASQFPDKHVHIGGDEINVECWKTSERLRDYMQNPGRRSGYEEPLMHVQDVSDEMRRKSSSGSQSGLDRLLELYLDKVFGMYLAQGKIPLVWEEIALEHNVRLPSSAIVQVWKNSRNAKRVIEQGRPVILSGGDYWYLDCVYSYKLTDQLNTEQQKMVYGGEVCMWSEQTDSSNLDSNLWPRTAAAAEVLWSGDQDAQGETRPLLHAAKRLEAVRERFTQMGVRAAPVFPSWCAKHPETCLA
;
A
#
# COMPACT_ATOMS: atom_id res chain seq x y z
N MET A 1 -41.88 44.57 -19.30
CA MET A 1 -43.32 44.38 -19.10
C MET A 1 -43.47 43.10 -18.34
N THR A 2 -43.67 43.29 -17.14
CA THR A 2 -44.58 42.77 -16.12
C THR A 2 -44.27 41.36 -15.57
N SER A 3 -43.68 41.37 -14.38
CA SER A 3 -43.95 40.39 -13.28
C SER A 3 -45.43 40.61 -12.77
N PRO A 4 -46.00 39.85 -11.79
CA PRO A 4 -45.37 39.19 -10.66
C PRO A 4 -45.99 37.83 -10.21
N GLY A 5 -45.41 37.21 -9.13
CA GLY A 5 -45.87 36.04 -8.39
C GLY A 5 -47.16 36.23 -7.56
N PRO A 6 -47.50 35.34 -6.61
CA PRO A 6 -46.82 35.23 -5.30
C PRO A 6 -46.79 33.82 -4.62
N THR A 7 -45.88 33.69 -3.65
CA THR A 7 -45.82 32.99 -2.36
C THR A 7 -47.06 32.34 -1.76
N HIS A 8 -46.97 31.15 -1.15
CA HIS A 8 -47.42 30.89 0.23
C HIS A 8 -46.73 29.71 0.91
N GLN A 9 -46.27 29.97 2.14
CA GLN A 9 -45.84 29.04 3.20
C GLN A 9 -47.01 28.35 3.89
N ARG A 10 -46.76 27.20 4.50
CA ARG A 10 -47.15 26.70 5.85
C ARG A 10 -46.73 25.21 5.92
N SER A 11 -45.88 24.81 6.79
CA SER A 11 -45.83 24.56 8.26
C SER A 11 -46.73 23.44 8.75
N GLU A 12 -46.03 22.43 9.34
CA GLU A 12 -46.36 21.57 10.51
C GLU A 12 -47.62 20.71 10.48
N GLU A 13 -47.41 19.38 10.76
CA GLU A 13 -47.83 18.85 12.06
C GLU A 13 -47.38 17.37 12.22
N ILE A 14 -46.91 17.05 13.46
CA ILE A 14 -46.58 15.77 14.03
C ILE A 14 -47.84 15.15 14.56
N GLU A 15 -48.13 13.88 14.33
CA GLU A 15 -49.02 13.11 15.17
C GLU A 15 -48.49 11.72 15.48
N THR A 16 -48.23 11.54 16.77
CA THR A 16 -48.02 10.31 17.51
C THR A 16 -49.36 9.62 17.77
N LEU A 17 -49.46 8.31 17.61
CA LEU A 17 -50.54 7.50 18.18
C LEU A 17 -50.00 6.28 18.86
N HIS A 18 -50.30 6.25 20.17
CA HIS A 18 -50.10 5.17 21.13
C HIS A 18 -51.11 4.02 21.00
N ALA A 19 -50.61 2.86 21.33
CA ALA A 19 -51.16 1.63 21.88
C ALA A 19 -52.67 1.51 22.19
N ARG A 20 -53.23 0.32 21.97
CA ARG A 20 -54.10 -0.36 22.95
C ARG A 20 -54.06 -1.89 22.74
N ASP A 21 -53.95 -2.53 23.91
CA ASP A 21 -54.08 -3.94 24.23
C ASP A 21 -55.43 -4.56 23.86
N SER A 22 -55.43 -5.86 23.63
CA SER A 22 -56.45 -6.74 24.18
C SER A 22 -56.00 -8.21 24.24
N ASP A 23 -56.15 -8.76 25.37
CA ASP A 23 -55.93 -10.04 25.96
C ASP A 23 -56.83 -11.13 25.39
N ASP A 24 -56.38 -12.37 25.52
CA ASP A 24 -57.06 -13.64 25.85
C ASP A 24 -56.29 -14.81 25.22
N GLY A 25 -55.84 -15.85 25.84
CA GLY A 25 -56.18 -16.54 27.07
C GLY A 25 -55.97 -18.04 26.85
N HIS A 26 -55.26 -18.68 27.76
CA HIS A 26 -55.27 -20.11 28.11
C HIS A 26 -54.41 -21.12 27.34
N GLY A 27 -53.58 -21.81 28.12
CA GLY A 27 -53.27 -23.21 27.98
C GLY A 27 -51.90 -23.66 28.50
N ARG A 28 -51.70 -23.77 29.84
CA ARG A 28 -50.60 -24.52 30.45
C ARG A 28 -50.74 -26.01 30.23
N THR A 29 -49.64 -26.72 29.91
CA THR A 29 -49.31 -28.00 30.56
C THR A 29 -47.80 -28.22 30.52
N SER A 30 -47.26 -28.33 31.72
CA SER A 30 -45.94 -28.85 32.08
C SER A 30 -45.93 -30.37 31.98
N ILE A 31 -44.85 -30.98 31.51
CA ILE A 31 -44.42 -32.32 31.92
C ILE A 31 -42.90 -32.39 31.99
N ASP A 32 -42.44 -33.05 33.01
CA ASP A 32 -41.10 -33.21 33.55
C ASP A 32 -40.12 -34.08 32.73
N MET A 33 -38.87 -33.98 33.17
CA MET A 33 -37.68 -34.79 32.91
C MET A 33 -37.85 -36.33 32.98
N ASP A 34 -37.10 -37.13 32.28
CA ASP A 34 -35.70 -37.59 32.40
C ASP A 34 -35.42 -38.83 31.48
N PRO A 35 -34.24 -39.46 31.51
CA PRO A 35 -33.32 -39.54 30.35
C PRO A 35 -33.16 -41.01 29.85
N ALA A 36 -32.65 -41.16 28.70
CA ALA A 36 -31.71 -42.19 28.25
C ALA A 36 -31.87 -42.68 26.79
N GLY A 37 -30.81 -42.65 26.04
CA GLY A 37 -30.56 -43.73 25.11
C GLY A 37 -30.56 -43.39 23.60
N SER A 38 -29.38 -43.50 23.06
CA SER A 38 -29.01 -43.94 21.71
C SER A 38 -28.87 -42.90 20.58
N SER A 39 -27.62 -42.80 20.20
CA SER A 39 -27.00 -42.31 18.99
C SER A 39 -27.76 -42.59 17.70
N THR A 40 -27.95 -41.56 16.88
CA THR A 40 -27.88 -41.67 15.44
C THR A 40 -27.35 -40.32 14.87
N ALA A 41 -26.29 -40.42 14.14
CA ALA A 41 -25.58 -39.34 13.50
C ALA A 41 -26.44 -38.68 12.42
N LEU A 42 -26.58 -37.34 12.51
CA LEU A 42 -26.94 -36.52 11.37
C LEU A 42 -25.74 -35.62 11.06
N SER A 43 -25.19 -35.86 9.88
CA SER A 43 -24.10 -35.16 9.27
C SER A 43 -24.42 -33.67 9.11
N GLN A 44 -23.69 -32.82 9.83
CA GLN A 44 -23.56 -31.42 9.43
C GLN A 44 -22.34 -31.32 8.51
N GLY A 45 -22.61 -31.08 7.22
CA GLY A 45 -21.63 -30.67 6.25
C GLY A 45 -21.26 -29.21 6.49
N GLY A 46 -20.19 -28.99 7.25
CA GLY A 46 -19.51 -27.72 7.33
C GLY A 46 -18.21 -27.83 6.56
N SER A 47 -18.01 -26.91 5.65
CA SER A 47 -16.85 -26.81 4.75
C SER A 47 -15.53 -26.82 5.54
N ALA A 48 -14.82 -27.94 5.47
CA ALA A 48 -13.44 -28.08 5.91
C ALA A 48 -12.54 -28.15 4.65
N ILE A 49 -12.23 -27.01 4.09
CA ILE A 49 -11.18 -26.87 3.10
C ILE A 49 -10.12 -25.96 3.72
N HIS A 50 -8.89 -26.49 3.84
CA HIS A 50 -7.67 -25.89 4.40
C HIS A 50 -7.33 -26.11 5.89
N ARG A 51 -7.48 -27.34 6.40
CA ARG A 51 -6.77 -27.75 7.64
C ARG A 51 -6.05 -29.10 7.51
N SER A 52 -5.36 -29.40 6.41
CA SER A 52 -4.64 -30.68 6.30
C SER A 52 -3.16 -30.61 5.90
N ALA A 53 -2.50 -29.45 5.97
CA ALA A 53 -1.08 -29.36 5.61
C ALA A 53 -0.13 -28.98 6.76
N SER A 54 -0.59 -28.73 7.98
CA SER A 54 0.29 -28.22 9.05
C SER A 54 0.49 -29.13 10.26
N GLN A 55 -0.04 -30.37 10.27
CA GLN A 55 0.12 -31.25 11.44
C GLN A 55 1.00 -32.51 11.24
N GLN A 56 1.70 -32.65 10.13
CA GLN A 56 2.53 -33.85 9.90
C GLN A 56 4.01 -33.58 9.61
N LYS A 57 4.66 -32.64 10.32
CA LYS A 57 6.14 -32.57 10.40
C LYS A 57 6.59 -31.88 11.70
N ARG A 58 6.32 -32.53 12.83
CA ARG A 58 7.09 -32.35 14.05
C ARG A 58 7.48 -33.72 14.59
N LYS A 59 8.47 -34.29 14.00
CA LYS A 59 9.38 -35.29 14.62
C LYS A 59 10.65 -35.34 13.80
N ASP A 60 11.77 -35.36 14.54
CA ASP A 60 13.13 -35.66 14.11
C ASP A 60 13.94 -34.53 13.45
N VAL A 61 14.51 -33.64 14.30
CA VAL A 61 15.91 -33.24 14.17
C VAL A 61 16.51 -33.24 15.57
N GLN A 62 17.26 -34.30 15.89
CA GLN A 62 18.19 -34.34 17.00
C GLN A 62 19.52 -33.70 16.58
N ALA A 63 20.16 -33.11 17.58
CA ALA A 63 21.38 -32.37 17.58
C ALA A 63 22.58 -33.10 16.93
N GLU A 64 23.39 -32.35 16.14
CA GLU A 64 24.81 -32.60 16.02
C GLU A 64 25.58 -31.41 16.62
N ASP A 65 26.39 -31.76 17.61
CA ASP A 65 27.36 -30.95 18.32
C ASP A 65 28.58 -30.72 17.42
N GLY A 66 29.04 -29.44 17.33
CA GLY A 66 30.20 -29.12 16.50
C GLY A 66 30.85 -27.77 16.83
N SER A 67 31.65 -27.74 17.90
CA SER A 67 32.82 -26.85 18.15
C SER A 67 32.70 -25.38 17.83
N ARG A 68 32.51 -24.59 18.89
CA ARG A 68 32.79 -23.14 18.98
C ARG A 68 34.28 -22.89 18.77
N GLN A 69 34.65 -22.17 17.70
CA GLN A 69 35.89 -21.40 17.66
C GLN A 69 35.58 -19.97 18.09
N GLU A 70 36.18 -19.53 19.21
CA GLU A 70 36.20 -18.15 19.65
C GLU A 70 37.02 -17.32 18.66
N LEU A 71 36.34 -16.42 17.93
CA LEU A 71 36.98 -15.33 17.19
C LEU A 71 37.02 -14.09 18.08
N SER A 72 38.25 -13.58 18.25
CA SER A 72 38.56 -12.37 19.02
C SER A 72 37.78 -11.13 18.51
N PRO A 73 37.38 -10.18 19.37
CA PRO A 73 36.58 -9.05 18.98
C PRO A 73 37.40 -8.04 18.18
N ILE A 74 37.06 -7.87 16.92
CA ILE A 74 37.47 -6.72 16.10
C ILE A 74 36.66 -5.52 16.62
N HIS A 75 37.34 -4.43 17.00
CA HIS A 75 36.74 -3.14 17.37
C HIS A 75 35.95 -2.58 16.18
N ASN A 76 34.66 -2.84 16.14
CA ASN A 76 33.73 -2.16 15.24
C ASN A 76 33.00 -1.07 16.04
N GLY A 77 33.11 0.16 15.57
CA GLY A 77 32.29 1.26 16.07
C GLY A 77 30.82 0.87 15.93
N ALA A 78 30.17 0.65 17.07
CA ALA A 78 28.75 0.29 17.11
C ALA A 78 27.92 1.36 16.38
N VAL A 79 27.20 0.96 15.33
CA VAL A 79 26.15 1.82 14.75
C VAL A 79 25.12 2.03 15.85
N LYS A 80 24.95 3.31 16.27
CA LYS A 80 23.96 3.67 17.28
C LYS A 80 22.56 3.25 16.75
N ALA A 81 21.86 2.39 17.45
CA ALA A 81 20.43 2.14 17.21
C ALA A 81 19.65 3.45 17.38
N LEU A 82 18.49 3.58 16.71
CA LEU A 82 17.59 4.72 16.98
C LEU A 82 17.30 4.78 18.48
N PRO A 83 17.31 5.97 19.09
CA PRO A 83 16.96 6.13 20.49
C PRO A 83 15.56 5.54 20.75
N ASP A 84 15.34 4.87 21.86
CA ASP A 84 14.04 4.30 22.23
C ASP A 84 12.91 5.33 22.24
N GLU A 85 13.23 6.60 22.45
CA GLU A 85 12.31 7.74 22.46
C GLU A 85 11.97 8.27 21.04
N GLN A 86 12.60 7.74 19.97
CA GLN A 86 12.42 8.22 18.59
C GLN A 86 11.91 7.12 17.68
N PRO A 87 10.59 6.87 17.67
CA PRO A 87 9.99 5.84 16.85
C PRO A 87 9.74 6.33 15.41
N VAL A 88 10.79 6.45 14.59
CA VAL A 88 10.68 6.74 13.16
C VAL A 88 10.33 5.44 12.42
N TRP A 89 9.28 5.49 11.60
CA TRP A 89 8.80 4.39 10.79
C TRP A 89 8.46 4.82 9.35
N PRO A 90 8.92 4.13 8.30
CA PRO A 90 9.97 3.11 8.30
C PRO A 90 11.32 3.66 8.78
N ILE A 91 12.23 2.77 9.24
CA ILE A 91 13.56 3.19 9.69
C ILE A 91 14.35 3.76 8.51
N PRO A 92 14.97 4.95 8.62
CA PRO A 92 15.73 5.53 7.53
C PRO A 92 16.94 4.69 7.13
N LYS A 93 17.36 4.77 5.86
CA LYS A 93 18.51 4.04 5.32
C LYS A 93 19.79 4.36 6.06
N THR A 94 20.08 5.64 6.28
CA THR A 94 21.19 6.10 7.12
C THR A 94 20.77 7.30 7.97
N PHE A 95 21.27 7.34 9.20
CA PHE A 95 21.00 8.46 10.13
C PHE A 95 22.09 8.61 11.15
N SER A 96 22.24 9.83 11.65
CA SER A 96 23.02 10.15 12.85
C SER A 96 22.25 11.16 13.71
N PHE A 97 22.50 11.15 15.02
CA PHE A 97 21.85 12.02 15.97
C PHE A 97 22.77 12.38 17.14
N GLY A 98 22.43 13.49 17.82
CA GLY A 98 23.14 13.96 19.03
C GLY A 98 22.33 13.71 20.29
N ASP A 99 22.59 14.58 21.31
CA ASP A 99 21.98 14.46 22.63
C ASP A 99 21.24 15.76 23.04
N ASP A 100 21.20 16.78 22.17
CA ASP A 100 20.52 18.05 22.43
C ASP A 100 19.01 17.93 22.15
N ARG A 101 18.25 18.91 22.64
CA ARG A 101 16.82 19.05 22.41
C ARG A 101 16.56 20.39 21.74
N VAL A 102 15.71 20.41 20.72
CA VAL A 102 15.28 21.61 19.99
C VAL A 102 13.77 21.76 20.10
N SER A 103 13.28 22.93 20.49
CA SER A 103 11.85 23.23 20.55
C SER A 103 11.38 23.90 19.27
N LEU A 104 10.20 23.54 18.76
CA LEU A 104 9.56 24.27 17.67
C LEU A 104 8.94 25.57 18.21
N SER A 105 9.19 26.69 17.53
CA SER A 105 8.55 27.96 17.89
C SER A 105 7.02 27.89 17.75
N SER A 106 6.33 28.79 18.44
CA SER A 106 4.85 28.87 18.33
C SER A 106 4.36 29.25 16.93
N ASP A 107 5.19 29.97 16.19
CA ASP A 107 4.96 30.46 14.82
C ASP A 107 5.79 29.67 13.78
N PHE A 108 6.17 28.43 14.12
CA PHE A 108 6.93 27.53 13.22
C PHE A 108 6.32 27.47 11.83
N LYS A 109 7.17 27.55 10.80
CA LYS A 109 6.77 27.56 9.39
C LYS A 109 7.54 26.52 8.61
N ILE A 110 6.93 26.08 7.52
CA ILE A 110 7.59 25.27 6.49
C ILE A 110 7.65 26.12 5.22
N ARG A 111 8.86 26.35 4.71
CA ARG A 111 9.11 27.23 3.58
C ARG A 111 9.72 26.46 2.41
N LEU A 112 9.08 26.52 1.25
CA LEU A 112 9.64 26.05 0.00
C LEU A 112 10.63 27.09 -0.54
N GLN A 113 11.91 26.70 -0.68
CA GLN A 113 12.92 27.52 -1.33
C GLN A 113 12.90 27.19 -2.83
N GLN A 114 12.56 28.19 -3.64
CA GLN A 114 12.61 28.02 -5.09
C GLN A 114 14.05 27.87 -5.56
N PRO A 115 14.35 26.98 -6.53
CA PRO A 115 15.64 26.96 -7.19
C PRO A 115 15.92 28.33 -7.81
N LEU A 116 17.15 28.84 -7.66
CA LEU A 116 17.63 29.99 -8.39
C LEU A 116 17.72 29.63 -9.87
N VAL A 117 16.62 29.70 -10.60
CA VAL A 117 16.65 29.60 -12.06
C VAL A 117 17.34 30.84 -12.57
N SER A 118 18.55 30.70 -13.10
CA SER A 118 19.23 31.73 -13.86
C SER A 118 18.39 32.05 -15.10
N SER A 119 17.51 33.07 -15.02
CA SER A 119 16.63 33.49 -16.08
C SER A 119 17.44 34.15 -17.20
N SER A 120 17.77 33.36 -18.23
CA SER A 120 18.24 33.90 -19.52
C SER A 120 17.08 34.17 -20.52
N SER A 121 15.83 34.13 -20.09
CA SER A 121 14.69 34.53 -20.94
C SER A 121 13.63 35.26 -20.09
N GLY A 122 13.40 36.53 -20.41
CA GLY A 122 12.60 37.49 -19.67
C GLY A 122 11.09 37.28 -19.75
N THR A 123 10.56 36.15 -19.35
CA THR A 123 9.14 35.93 -19.08
C THR A 123 8.96 35.77 -17.57
N LYS A 124 8.29 36.74 -16.94
CA LYS A 124 7.83 36.63 -15.55
C LYS A 124 6.85 35.48 -15.44
N SER A 125 7.34 34.29 -15.09
CA SER A 125 6.49 33.19 -14.62
C SER A 125 6.06 33.51 -13.20
N SER A 126 4.78 33.70 -12.99
CA SER A 126 4.17 33.72 -11.66
C SER A 126 4.44 32.33 -11.03
N SER A 127 5.14 32.30 -9.90
CA SER A 127 5.45 31.07 -9.18
C SER A 127 4.16 30.49 -8.59
N THR A 128 3.50 29.61 -9.32
CA THR A 128 2.55 28.68 -8.72
C THR A 128 3.36 27.55 -8.09
N ALA A 129 3.40 27.49 -6.76
CA ALA A 129 3.92 26.32 -6.05
C ALA A 129 3.15 25.08 -6.51
N ALA A 130 3.86 23.93 -6.60
CA ALA A 130 3.22 22.70 -7.05
C ALA A 130 2.07 22.32 -6.08
N PRO A 131 0.83 22.14 -6.55
CA PRO A 131 -0.35 21.93 -5.67
C PRO A 131 -0.18 20.74 -4.72
N VAL A 132 0.57 19.72 -5.13
CA VAL A 132 0.87 18.53 -4.32
C VAL A 132 1.74 18.89 -3.11
N LEU A 133 2.77 19.73 -3.29
CA LEU A 133 3.65 20.17 -2.20
C LEU A 133 2.92 21.08 -1.21
N GLU A 134 2.08 22.00 -1.68
CA GLU A 134 1.26 22.85 -0.81
C GLU A 134 0.38 22.00 0.11
N LYS A 135 -0.29 20.99 -0.46
CA LYS A 135 -1.11 20.05 0.31
C LYS A 135 -0.29 19.19 1.26
N ALA A 136 0.92 18.76 0.86
CA ALA A 136 1.82 17.99 1.73
C ALA A 136 2.32 18.82 2.92
N ILE A 137 2.68 20.08 2.70
CA ILE A 137 3.06 21.04 3.75
C ILE A 137 1.89 21.26 4.71
N ALA A 138 0.68 21.52 4.16
CA ALA A 138 -0.53 21.72 4.97
C ALA A 138 -0.81 20.51 5.87
N ARG A 139 -0.77 19.28 5.32
CA ARG A 139 -0.93 18.04 6.11
C ARG A 139 0.12 17.89 7.21
N CYS A 140 1.38 18.21 6.93
CA CYS A 140 2.43 18.17 7.95
C CYS A 140 2.13 19.13 9.09
N LEU A 141 1.77 20.39 8.78
CA LEU A 141 1.41 21.40 9.79
C LEU A 141 0.16 21.01 10.59
N GLU A 142 -0.84 20.41 9.95
CA GLU A 142 -2.04 19.87 10.59
C GLU A 142 -1.69 18.76 11.60
N ARG A 143 -0.83 17.81 11.21
CA ARG A 143 -0.35 16.74 12.11
C ARG A 143 0.43 17.31 13.31
N LEU A 144 1.24 18.34 13.12
CA LEU A 144 1.92 19.02 14.21
C LEU A 144 0.92 19.73 15.14
N GLN A 145 -0.12 20.37 14.60
CA GLN A 145 -1.17 21.01 15.38
C GLN A 145 -2.00 19.99 16.18
N LEU A 146 -2.29 18.82 15.60
CA LEU A 146 -2.93 17.72 16.33
C LEU A 146 -2.09 17.31 17.54
N LYS A 147 -0.77 17.16 17.40
CA LYS A 147 0.13 16.85 18.52
C LYS A 147 0.12 17.92 19.62
N ARG A 148 0.00 19.22 19.26
CA ARG A 148 -0.17 20.31 20.25
C ARG A 148 -1.44 20.16 21.06
N ASN A 149 -2.53 19.69 20.43
CA ASN A 149 -3.88 19.68 21.01
C ASN A 149 -4.23 18.34 21.67
N THR A 150 -3.45 17.26 21.44
CA THR A 150 -3.80 15.92 21.92
C THR A 150 -3.39 15.74 23.38
N THR A 151 -4.33 15.29 24.21
CA THR A 151 -4.08 14.90 25.59
C THR A 151 -3.85 13.39 25.65
N THR A 152 -2.63 12.92 25.43
CA THR A 152 -2.32 11.50 25.64
C THR A 152 -1.95 11.25 27.11
N GLN A 153 -2.57 10.23 27.72
CA GLN A 153 -2.31 9.85 29.12
C GLN A 153 -0.90 9.28 29.35
N ASN A 154 -0.12 9.05 28.30
CA ASN A 154 1.12 8.27 28.35
C ASN A 154 2.41 9.07 28.41
N ASP A 155 2.39 10.39 28.13
CA ASP A 155 3.61 11.21 28.10
C ASP A 155 3.76 12.04 29.38
N ILE A 156 3.93 11.37 30.52
CA ILE A 156 4.33 12.03 31.77
C ILE A 156 5.86 12.02 31.85
N THR A 157 6.53 12.78 31.01
CA THR A 157 7.87 13.30 31.37
C THR A 157 7.66 14.64 32.04
N THR A 158 7.69 14.62 33.38
CA THR A 158 7.63 15.81 34.24
C THR A 158 8.86 16.65 34.05
N SER A 159 8.84 17.66 33.18
CA SER A 159 9.78 18.75 33.18
C SER A 159 9.07 20.09 32.95
N ALA A 160 8.83 20.78 34.03
CA ALA A 160 7.91 21.91 34.16
C ALA A 160 8.48 23.27 33.79
N THR A 161 9.66 23.38 33.25
CA THR A 161 10.24 24.65 32.78
C THR A 161 10.99 24.35 31.49
N SER A 162 10.93 25.24 30.50
CA SER A 162 11.94 25.20 29.44
C SER A 162 13.30 25.29 30.15
N PRO A 163 14.15 24.23 30.08
CA PRO A 163 15.46 24.36 30.67
C PRO A 163 16.13 25.58 30.01
N ALA A 164 16.73 26.44 30.80
CA ALA A 164 17.48 27.55 30.26
C ALA A 164 18.53 26.97 29.30
N GLY A 165 18.45 27.35 27.99
CA GLY A 165 19.36 26.87 26.96
C GLY A 165 18.81 25.93 25.90
N VAL A 166 17.48 25.63 25.86
CA VAL A 166 16.86 24.89 24.73
C VAL A 166 16.79 25.79 23.50
N GLU A 167 17.40 25.38 22.42
CA GLU A 167 17.40 26.09 21.15
C GLU A 167 16.01 25.99 20.48
N THR A 168 15.65 27.05 19.73
CA THR A 168 14.34 27.14 19.08
C THR A 168 14.47 27.06 17.57
N LEU A 169 13.70 26.18 16.94
CA LEU A 169 13.55 26.04 15.49
C LEU A 169 12.32 26.81 15.02
N SER A 170 12.52 27.82 14.17
CA SER A 170 11.43 28.67 13.64
C SER A 170 10.94 28.23 12.26
N GLU A 171 11.78 27.57 11.48
CA GLU A 171 11.37 27.09 10.15
C GLU A 171 12.07 25.79 9.73
N LEU A 172 11.36 25.01 8.85
CA LEU A 172 11.90 23.97 8.01
C LEU A 172 11.98 24.50 6.58
N VAL A 173 13.18 24.51 6.00
CA VAL A 173 13.39 24.90 4.59
C VAL A 173 13.35 23.67 3.73
N ILE A 174 12.52 23.68 2.66
CA ILE A 174 12.46 22.62 1.66
C ILE A 174 13.20 23.09 0.40
N ILE A 175 14.09 22.24 -0.10
CA ILE A 175 14.80 22.39 -1.37
C ILE A 175 14.44 21.18 -2.23
N VAL A 176 13.87 21.41 -3.41
CA VAL A 176 13.46 20.35 -4.33
C VAL A 176 13.92 20.70 -5.74
N ASP A 177 14.51 19.72 -6.45
CA ASP A 177 15.02 19.92 -7.80
C ASP A 177 13.88 19.93 -8.83
N ASP A 178 12.96 18.95 -8.75
CA ASP A 178 11.78 18.85 -9.60
C ASP A 178 10.48 18.75 -8.75
N ALA A 179 9.82 19.89 -8.61
CA ALA A 179 8.57 20.01 -7.87
C ALA A 179 7.33 19.57 -8.68
N LEU A 180 7.51 19.21 -9.96
CA LEU A 180 6.43 18.81 -10.87
C LEU A 180 6.65 17.39 -11.43
N ALA A 181 7.55 16.60 -10.84
CA ALA A 181 7.83 15.23 -11.27
C ALA A 181 6.55 14.40 -11.35
N ASN A 182 6.41 13.62 -12.41
CA ASN A 182 5.25 12.72 -12.58
C ASN A 182 5.20 11.64 -11.50
N LEU A 183 3.97 11.26 -11.12
CA LEU A 183 3.72 10.09 -10.30
C LEU A 183 3.75 8.85 -11.20
N GLU A 184 4.85 8.11 -11.19
CA GLU A 184 5.03 6.93 -12.04
C GLU A 184 5.90 5.87 -11.37
N PHE A 185 5.94 4.69 -11.95
CA PHE A 185 6.80 3.61 -11.47
C PHE A 185 8.28 4.00 -11.55
N GLY A 186 9.02 3.76 -10.45
CA GLY A 186 10.45 4.09 -10.37
C GLY A 186 10.74 5.57 -10.17
N MET A 187 9.75 6.39 -9.81
CA MET A 187 9.96 7.79 -9.43
C MET A 187 11.02 7.92 -8.34
N VAL A 188 11.72 9.05 -8.32
CA VAL A 188 12.73 9.34 -7.29
C VAL A 188 12.03 9.73 -5.99
N GLU A 189 12.23 8.96 -4.92
CA GLU A 189 11.59 9.14 -3.61
C GLU A 189 12.61 9.43 -2.50
N SER A 190 13.90 9.55 -2.85
CA SER A 190 14.96 9.83 -1.89
C SER A 190 14.92 11.25 -1.36
N TYR A 191 15.37 11.42 -0.10
CA TYR A 191 15.48 12.72 0.54
C TYR A 191 16.62 12.74 1.56
N THR A 192 17.05 13.95 1.92
CA THR A 192 17.95 14.22 3.03
C THR A 192 17.28 15.22 3.99
N LEU A 193 17.24 14.91 5.27
CA LEU A 193 16.75 15.80 6.33
C LEU A 193 17.87 16.10 7.30
N SER A 194 18.21 17.38 7.47
CA SER A 194 19.22 17.85 8.41
C SER A 194 18.62 18.84 9.41
N ILE A 195 18.84 18.61 10.69
CA ILE A 195 18.45 19.51 11.78
C ILE A 195 19.74 19.81 12.57
N THR A 196 20.22 21.05 12.49
CA THR A 196 21.48 21.48 13.14
C THR A 196 21.20 22.37 14.32
N THR A 197 22.01 22.26 15.39
CA THR A 197 22.01 23.16 16.55
C THR A 197 23.10 24.21 16.40
N ALA A 198 22.98 25.35 17.09
CA ALA A 198 24.02 26.38 17.11
C ALA A 198 25.35 25.83 17.63
N LYS A 199 25.32 24.91 18.59
CA LYS A 199 26.50 24.22 19.11
C LYS A 199 27.17 23.33 18.05
N SER A 200 26.41 22.52 17.33
CA SER A 200 26.93 21.61 16.30
C SER A 200 27.63 22.37 15.17
N LYS A 201 27.18 23.57 14.83
CA LYS A 201 27.84 24.44 13.85
C LYS A 201 29.22 24.89 14.27
N LYS A 202 29.43 25.17 15.57
CA LYS A 202 30.76 25.55 16.12
C LYS A 202 31.77 24.42 16.01
N GLU A 203 31.36 23.19 16.25
CA GLU A 203 32.21 22.01 16.13
C GLU A 203 32.53 21.66 14.66
N SER A 204 31.56 21.84 13.76
CA SER A 204 31.73 21.59 12.32
C SER A 204 32.65 22.58 11.63
N THR A 205 32.79 23.84 12.12
CA THR A 205 33.74 24.80 11.55
C THR A 205 35.18 24.41 11.79
N SER A 206 35.47 23.51 12.74
CA SER A 206 36.79 22.94 12.96
C SER A 206 37.14 21.78 12.02
N HIS A 207 36.17 21.16 11.38
CA HIS A 207 36.33 20.03 10.45
C HIS A 207 35.47 20.24 9.20
N ARG A 208 35.99 21.03 8.25
CA ARG A 208 35.36 21.08 6.89
C ARG A 208 35.62 19.77 6.16
N VAL A 209 34.63 18.92 6.08
CA VAL A 209 34.58 17.79 5.15
C VAL A 209 34.05 18.31 3.82
N ALA A 210 34.91 18.43 2.81
CA ALA A 210 34.47 18.74 1.47
C ALA A 210 33.99 17.45 0.79
N LEU A 211 32.70 17.41 0.45
CA LEU A 211 32.16 16.37 -0.44
C LEU A 211 32.57 16.71 -1.88
N LYS A 212 33.36 15.86 -2.53
CA LYS A 212 33.57 15.88 -3.97
C LYS A 212 32.68 14.82 -4.60
N LEU A 213 31.93 15.24 -5.60
CA LEU A 213 31.21 14.33 -6.50
C LEU A 213 32.21 13.87 -7.57
N GLU A 214 32.64 12.63 -7.56
CA GLU A 214 33.29 11.97 -8.67
C GLU A 214 32.36 10.86 -9.16
N ASP A 215 31.99 10.89 -10.42
CA ASP A 215 31.10 9.95 -11.11
C ASP A 215 29.70 9.75 -10.48
N GLY A 216 29.11 10.82 -9.91
CA GLY A 216 27.77 10.78 -9.33
C GLY A 216 27.67 10.12 -7.97
N VAL A 217 28.77 9.71 -7.36
CA VAL A 217 28.85 9.11 -6.02
C VAL A 217 29.58 10.05 -5.07
N PRO A 218 29.05 10.41 -3.89
CA PRO A 218 29.74 11.26 -2.92
C PRO A 218 30.86 10.50 -2.22
N HIS A 219 32.09 10.89 -2.49
CA HIS A 219 33.28 10.42 -1.76
C HIS A 219 33.69 11.40 -0.68
N VAL A 220 33.96 10.90 0.53
CA VAL A 220 34.47 11.67 1.66
C VAL A 220 35.99 11.83 1.47
N ALA A 221 36.44 13.04 1.07
CA ALA A 221 37.86 13.37 1.02
C ALA A 221 38.25 14.05 2.34
N SER A 222 39.16 13.44 3.09
CA SER A 222 39.76 14.07 4.26
C SER A 222 40.73 15.17 3.80
N VAL A 223 40.39 16.44 4.06
CA VAL A 223 41.27 17.57 3.78
C VAL A 223 42.06 17.91 5.04
N HIS A 224 43.35 17.71 5.00
CA HIS A 224 44.27 18.19 6.05
C HIS A 224 44.24 19.72 6.12
N SER A 225 43.95 20.26 7.29
CA SER A 225 43.86 21.67 7.61
C SER A 225 45.20 22.40 7.35
N LYS A 226 45.19 23.37 6.43
CA LYS A 226 46.21 24.43 6.39
C LYS A 226 45.77 25.55 7.35
N ARG A 227 46.66 25.89 8.27
CA ARG A 227 46.57 26.93 9.29
C ARG A 227 46.08 28.26 8.68
N ALA A 228 44.93 28.76 9.17
CA ALA A 228 44.37 30.04 8.74
C ALA A 228 45.20 31.23 9.26
N VAL A 229 45.40 32.22 8.38
CA VAL A 229 45.96 33.53 8.69
C VAL A 229 44.84 34.38 9.30
N PRO A 230 45.07 35.11 10.40
CA PRO A 230 44.03 35.96 11.01
C PRO A 230 43.90 37.27 10.21
N GLY A 231 42.73 37.55 9.72
CA GLY A 231 42.37 38.85 9.14
C GLY A 231 41.35 38.72 8.02
N ASP A 232 40.06 38.59 8.37
CA ASP A 232 38.95 39.36 7.83
C ASP A 232 37.66 39.03 8.61
N ALA A 233 37.23 39.97 9.43
CA ALA A 233 35.95 39.92 10.09
C ALA A 233 34.89 40.46 9.14
N SER A 234 34.22 39.58 8.40
CA SER A 234 33.01 39.93 7.65
C SER A 234 31.80 39.21 8.22
N ALA A 235 30.84 40.03 8.66
CA ALA A 235 29.44 39.80 8.95
C ALA A 235 29.08 38.46 9.65
N GLY A 236 28.72 38.54 10.92
CA GLY A 236 28.25 37.42 11.73
C GLY A 236 27.13 36.64 11.08
N GLU A 237 27.43 35.43 10.59
CA GLU A 237 26.40 34.43 10.37
C GLU A 237 25.75 34.12 11.71
N SER A 238 24.49 34.47 11.84
CA SER A 238 23.69 34.21 13.05
C SER A 238 23.74 32.70 13.36
N GLU A 239 24.26 32.39 14.57
CA GLU A 239 24.29 31.01 15.11
C GLU A 239 22.87 30.54 15.43
N THR A 240 22.07 30.25 14.40
CA THR A 240 20.68 29.84 14.55
C THR A 240 20.50 28.35 14.24
N THR A 241 19.66 27.71 15.04
CA THR A 241 19.16 26.34 14.77
C THR A 241 18.42 26.33 13.44
N THR A 242 18.76 25.38 12.56
CA THR A 242 18.16 25.28 11.22
C THR A 242 17.71 23.85 10.92
N ALA A 243 16.62 23.72 10.17
CA ALA A 243 16.17 22.46 9.59
C ALA A 243 16.06 22.61 8.07
N VAL A 244 16.61 21.66 7.33
CA VAL A 244 16.61 21.64 5.87
C VAL A 244 16.21 20.25 5.40
N LEU A 245 15.24 20.21 4.49
CA LEU A 245 14.80 19.01 3.77
C LEU A 245 15.13 19.18 2.28
N THR A 246 15.97 18.30 1.73
CA THR A 246 16.36 18.31 0.34
C THR A 246 15.89 17.03 -0.34
N ALA A 247 15.33 17.13 -1.54
CA ALA A 247 14.90 15.99 -2.33
C ALA A 247 14.99 16.25 -3.83
N GLY A 248 15.23 15.22 -4.63
CA GLY A 248 15.23 15.31 -6.10
C GLY A 248 13.84 15.60 -6.67
N THR A 249 12.79 15.13 -6.02
CA THR A 249 11.39 15.32 -6.48
C THR A 249 10.44 15.67 -5.34
N GLN A 250 9.23 16.10 -5.71
CA GLN A 250 8.15 16.33 -4.75
C GLN A 250 7.80 15.06 -3.93
N TRP A 251 8.01 13.87 -4.48
CA TRP A 251 7.72 12.60 -3.80
C TRP A 251 8.69 12.35 -2.65
N GLY A 252 9.97 12.63 -2.82
CA GLY A 252 10.94 12.61 -1.73
C GLY A 252 10.62 13.63 -0.64
N VAL A 253 10.13 14.83 -1.01
CA VAL A 253 9.68 15.84 -0.03
C VAL A 253 8.55 15.32 0.83
N ILE A 254 7.53 14.66 0.25
CA ILE A 254 6.40 14.09 1.00
C ILE A 254 6.91 13.12 2.07
N HIS A 255 7.82 12.21 1.71
CA HIS A 255 8.39 11.24 2.65
C HIS A 255 9.26 11.90 3.72
N GLY A 256 10.02 12.92 3.34
CA GLY A 256 10.84 13.69 4.28
C GLY A 256 10.00 14.49 5.29
N LEU A 257 8.89 15.09 4.86
CA LEU A 257 7.93 15.76 5.73
C LEU A 257 7.27 14.79 6.72
N GLU A 258 6.96 13.57 6.27
CA GLU A 258 6.45 12.54 7.16
C GLU A 258 7.48 12.18 8.23
N THR A 259 8.74 11.94 7.85
CA THR A 259 9.84 11.67 8.79
C THR A 259 10.06 12.84 9.75
N PHE A 260 10.07 14.09 9.26
CA PHE A 260 10.16 15.27 10.13
C PHE A 260 9.02 15.29 11.16
N SER A 261 7.78 15.06 10.71
CA SER A 261 6.64 15.03 11.62
C SER A 261 6.77 13.97 12.71
N GLN A 262 7.42 12.84 12.38
CA GLN A 262 7.63 11.73 13.31
C GLN A 262 8.72 12.05 14.36
N LEU A 263 9.75 12.82 14.02
CA LEU A 263 10.78 13.28 14.95
C LEU A 263 10.23 14.25 16.00
N VAL A 264 9.16 14.99 15.68
CA VAL A 264 8.56 15.96 16.62
C VAL A 264 7.71 15.25 17.66
N GLN A 265 7.98 15.51 18.93
CA GLN A 265 7.25 14.99 20.08
C GLN A 265 6.47 16.11 20.79
N ALA A 266 5.32 15.76 21.35
CA ALA A 266 4.55 16.65 22.21
C ALA A 266 4.99 16.50 23.65
N ILE A 267 5.44 17.60 24.27
CA ILE A 267 5.84 17.65 25.67
C ILE A 267 4.79 18.41 26.46
N ARG A 268 4.19 17.74 27.45
CA ARG A 268 3.14 18.34 28.28
C ARG A 268 3.69 19.46 29.16
N SER A 269 3.04 20.62 29.14
CA SER A 269 3.31 21.68 30.11
C SER A 269 2.75 21.28 31.47
N SER A 270 3.56 21.37 32.53
CA SER A 270 3.25 20.89 33.89
C SER A 270 2.34 21.80 34.71
N SER A 271 1.51 22.63 34.11
CA SER A 271 0.45 23.30 34.87
C SER A 271 -0.63 22.27 35.22
N GLU A 272 -0.98 22.15 36.51
CA GLU A 272 -2.06 21.30 37.01
C GLU A 272 -3.30 21.38 36.09
N PRO A 273 -3.96 20.25 35.80
CA PRO A 273 -5.15 20.26 34.95
C PRO A 273 -6.29 20.92 35.71
N THR A 274 -6.43 22.23 35.58
CA THR A 274 -7.71 22.88 35.85
C THR A 274 -8.64 22.54 34.70
N THR A 275 -9.77 21.96 35.03
CA THR A 275 -10.70 21.15 34.23
C THR A 275 -11.32 21.82 32.99
N GLN A 276 -10.85 22.94 32.46
CA GLN A 276 -11.50 23.68 31.38
C GLN A 276 -10.59 24.41 30.37
N GLN A 277 -9.26 24.26 30.41
CA GLN A 277 -8.42 24.90 29.38
C GLN A 277 -7.89 23.88 28.37
N PRO A 278 -7.86 24.23 27.06
CA PRO A 278 -7.25 23.38 26.05
C PRO A 278 -5.76 23.18 26.35
N VAL A 279 -5.32 21.93 26.33
CA VAL A 279 -3.90 21.58 26.53
C VAL A 279 -3.13 22.07 25.31
N ASN A 280 -2.17 22.96 25.52
CA ASN A 280 -1.24 23.41 24.48
C ASN A 280 0.14 22.83 24.77
N ASN A 281 0.45 21.67 24.17
CA ASN A 281 1.72 21.00 24.35
C ASN A 281 2.84 21.75 23.63
N ARG A 282 4.03 21.82 24.26
CA ARG A 282 5.25 22.23 23.58
C ARG A 282 5.65 21.11 22.61
N LEU A 283 6.11 21.47 21.42
CA LEU A 283 6.63 20.51 20.43
C LEU A 283 8.16 20.56 20.43
N ASP A 284 8.80 19.43 20.72
CA ASP A 284 10.25 19.30 20.77
C ASP A 284 10.75 18.22 19.80
N ILE A 285 11.98 18.37 19.33
CA ILE A 285 12.77 17.36 18.63
C ILE A 285 13.92 16.98 19.55
N PRO A 286 13.87 15.82 20.21
CA PRO A 286 14.98 15.31 21.01
C PRO A 286 16.09 14.76 20.14
N ASN A 287 17.26 14.55 20.76
CA ASN A 287 18.42 13.95 20.12
C ASN A 287 18.94 14.74 18.90
N ALA A 288 18.77 16.05 18.88
CA ALA A 288 19.40 16.92 17.89
C ALA A 288 20.93 17.03 18.15
N PRO A 289 21.77 17.30 17.13
CA PRO A 289 21.42 17.45 15.72
C PRO A 289 21.04 16.13 15.07
N TRP A 290 20.21 16.19 14.00
CA TRP A 290 19.85 15.05 13.18
C TRP A 290 20.41 15.19 11.75
N SER A 291 20.93 14.10 11.22
CA SER A 291 21.22 13.96 9.79
C SER A 291 20.65 12.64 9.32
N ILE A 292 19.73 12.70 8.36
CA ILE A 292 19.01 11.54 7.79
C ILE A 292 19.18 11.58 6.30
N HIS A 293 19.59 10.46 5.69
CA HIS A 293 19.47 10.19 4.28
C HIS A 293 18.64 8.93 4.10
N ASP A 294 17.60 9.00 3.27
CA ASP A 294 16.61 7.94 3.16
C ASP A 294 16.09 7.78 1.75
N GLU A 295 15.87 6.55 1.36
CA GLU A 295 15.31 6.13 0.06
C GLU A 295 14.72 4.73 0.17
N PRO A 296 13.70 4.38 -0.64
CA PRO A 296 13.11 3.06 -0.63
C PRO A 296 14.04 2.00 -1.22
N ARG A 297 14.01 0.80 -0.64
CA ARG A 297 14.67 -0.39 -1.22
C ARG A 297 13.97 -0.89 -2.47
N TYR A 298 12.63 -0.82 -2.52
CA TYR A 298 11.81 -1.30 -3.63
C TYR A 298 10.92 -0.19 -4.18
N SER A 299 10.79 -0.14 -5.50
CA SER A 299 9.99 0.85 -6.22
C SER A 299 8.48 0.58 -6.13
N HIS A 300 8.07 -0.66 -5.84
CA HIS A 300 6.68 -1.06 -5.69
C HIS A 300 6.44 -1.49 -4.24
N ARG A 301 5.62 -0.74 -3.52
CA ARG A 301 5.29 -0.99 -2.12
C ARG A 301 3.78 -0.85 -1.98
N GLY A 302 3.10 -2.00 -2.17
CA GLY A 302 1.67 -2.04 -2.43
C GLY A 302 0.82 -2.52 -1.25
N LEU A 303 -0.44 -2.10 -1.34
CA LEU A 303 -1.57 -2.69 -0.64
C LEU A 303 -2.66 -2.98 -1.67
N LEU A 304 -2.99 -4.27 -1.85
CA LEU A 304 -4.19 -4.69 -2.55
C LEU A 304 -5.39 -4.59 -1.60
N LEU A 305 -6.47 -3.98 -2.06
CA LEU A 305 -7.75 -3.96 -1.36
C LEU A 305 -8.85 -4.46 -2.30
N ASP A 306 -9.47 -5.57 -1.92
CA ASP A 306 -10.69 -6.08 -2.54
C ASP A 306 -11.90 -5.29 -2.05
N THR A 307 -12.69 -4.80 -3.00
CA THR A 307 -13.93 -4.04 -2.73
C THR A 307 -15.13 -4.60 -3.48
N SER A 308 -14.99 -5.84 -3.95
CA SER A 308 -16.02 -6.57 -4.68
C SER A 308 -16.71 -7.63 -3.82
N ARG A 309 -15.96 -8.46 -3.07
CA ARG A 309 -16.58 -9.46 -2.19
C ARG A 309 -17.45 -8.77 -1.14
N HIS A 310 -16.97 -7.65 -0.56
CA HIS A 310 -17.78 -6.71 0.20
C HIS A 310 -17.49 -5.28 -0.25
N TYR A 311 -18.54 -4.48 -0.42
CA TYR A 311 -18.40 -3.07 -0.76
C TYR A 311 -17.74 -2.30 0.38
N ILE A 312 -16.64 -1.61 0.08
CA ILE A 312 -15.93 -0.73 1.03
C ILE A 312 -16.27 0.73 0.69
N PRO A 313 -16.88 1.49 1.59
CA PRO A 313 -17.22 2.91 1.35
C PRO A 313 -16.01 3.76 0.99
N VAL A 314 -16.18 4.74 0.12
CA VAL A 314 -15.12 5.68 -0.33
C VAL A 314 -14.38 6.31 0.86
N LYS A 315 -15.08 6.70 1.92
CA LYS A 315 -14.47 7.27 3.13
C LYS A 315 -13.45 6.34 3.80
N ASP A 316 -13.66 5.02 3.71
CA ASP A 316 -12.78 4.02 4.31
C ASP A 316 -11.56 3.77 3.41
N ILE A 317 -11.73 3.82 2.08
CA ILE A 317 -10.62 3.82 1.11
C ILE A 317 -9.75 5.06 1.31
N ILE A 318 -10.33 6.24 1.43
CA ILE A 318 -9.63 7.51 1.70
C ILE A 318 -8.83 7.44 3.01
N ARG A 319 -9.41 6.88 4.08
CA ARG A 319 -8.70 6.67 5.35
C ARG A 319 -7.55 5.68 5.21
N THR A 320 -7.73 4.62 4.42
CA THR A 320 -6.68 3.64 4.11
C THR A 320 -5.52 4.30 3.37
N LEU A 321 -5.79 5.11 2.33
CA LEU A 321 -4.76 5.87 1.60
C LEU A 321 -4.01 6.86 2.51
N ASP A 322 -4.69 7.49 3.45
CA ASP A 322 -4.03 8.40 4.41
C ASP A 322 -3.08 7.61 5.34
N ALA A 323 -3.51 6.45 5.83
CA ALA A 323 -2.65 5.56 6.62
C ALA A 323 -1.45 5.00 5.82
N MET A 324 -1.64 4.64 4.54
CA MET A 324 -0.57 4.22 3.64
C MET A 324 0.52 5.29 3.51
N SER A 325 0.15 6.57 3.44
CA SER A 325 1.09 7.69 3.33
C SER A 325 2.02 7.81 4.54
N VAL A 326 1.54 7.49 5.74
CA VAL A 326 2.33 7.55 6.99
C VAL A 326 3.46 6.53 7.01
N VAL A 327 3.25 5.39 6.37
CA VAL A 327 4.23 4.28 6.32
C VAL A 327 4.94 4.20 4.96
N LYS A 328 4.82 5.22 4.12
CA LYS A 328 5.52 5.36 2.83
C LYS A 328 5.21 4.25 1.81
N LEU A 329 4.01 3.66 1.86
CA LEU A 329 3.49 2.85 0.74
C LEU A 329 3.17 3.76 -0.44
N ASN A 330 3.40 3.27 -1.68
CA ASN A 330 3.23 4.07 -2.89
C ASN A 330 2.33 3.45 -3.97
N VAL A 331 1.72 2.30 -3.68
CA VAL A 331 0.78 1.65 -4.60
C VAL A 331 -0.47 1.22 -3.84
N PHE A 332 -1.62 1.67 -4.32
CA PHE A 332 -2.93 1.15 -3.97
C PHE A 332 -3.43 0.30 -5.13
N HIS A 333 -3.32 -1.02 -4.99
CA HIS A 333 -3.87 -1.97 -5.93
C HIS A 333 -5.35 -2.18 -5.60
N TRP A 334 -6.22 -1.71 -6.47
CA TRP A 334 -7.66 -1.72 -6.24
C TRP A 334 -8.32 -2.85 -7.00
N HIS A 335 -8.54 -3.98 -6.31
CA HIS A 335 -9.35 -5.08 -6.83
C HIS A 335 -10.83 -4.67 -6.72
N VAL A 336 -11.32 -4.03 -7.79
CA VAL A 336 -12.57 -3.26 -7.74
C VAL A 336 -13.80 -4.06 -8.12
N LEU A 337 -13.64 -5.19 -8.82
CA LEU A 337 -14.74 -6.04 -9.28
C LEU A 337 -14.31 -7.52 -9.30
N ASP A 338 -15.28 -8.39 -9.08
CA ASP A 338 -15.11 -9.85 -9.06
C ASP A 338 -16.45 -10.53 -9.38
N GLN A 339 -16.50 -11.86 -9.22
CA GLN A 339 -17.70 -12.68 -9.47
C GLN A 339 -18.87 -12.33 -8.56
N GLN A 340 -18.64 -11.83 -7.35
CA GLN A 340 -19.72 -11.48 -6.42
C GLN A 340 -20.36 -10.15 -6.77
N SER A 341 -19.58 -9.14 -7.18
CA SER A 341 -20.15 -7.85 -7.54
C SER A 341 -19.37 -7.06 -8.59
N TYR A 342 -20.09 -6.15 -9.25
CA TYR A 342 -19.56 -5.15 -10.19
C TYR A 342 -19.93 -3.75 -9.71
N PRO A 343 -19.23 -3.17 -8.73
CA PRO A 343 -19.60 -1.89 -8.13
C PRO A 343 -19.15 -0.67 -8.93
N LEU A 344 -18.26 -0.80 -9.93
CA LEU A 344 -17.71 0.33 -10.68
C LEU A 344 -18.70 0.83 -11.76
N VAL A 345 -19.15 2.08 -11.64
CA VAL A 345 -20.11 2.65 -12.60
C VAL A 345 -19.46 2.89 -13.95
N SER A 346 -19.96 2.19 -14.97
CA SER A 346 -19.57 2.37 -16.36
C SER A 346 -20.60 3.18 -17.14
N LYS A 347 -20.13 4.12 -17.94
CA LYS A 347 -20.96 4.83 -18.94
C LYS A 347 -21.09 4.02 -20.22
N ALA A 348 -20.05 3.27 -20.59
CA ALA A 348 -20.06 2.43 -21.76
C ALA A 348 -21.06 1.27 -21.61
N HIS A 349 -21.11 0.69 -20.41
CA HIS A 349 -21.92 -0.50 -20.09
C HIS A 349 -22.64 -0.35 -18.74
N PRO A 350 -23.62 0.56 -18.60
CA PRO A 350 -24.28 0.88 -17.34
C PRO A 350 -25.02 -0.30 -16.69
N ASP A 351 -25.45 -1.25 -17.49
CA ASP A 351 -26.14 -2.46 -17.01
C ASP A 351 -25.24 -3.34 -16.13
N LEU A 352 -23.91 -3.32 -16.32
CA LEU A 352 -22.97 -4.09 -15.50
C LEU A 352 -23.12 -3.71 -14.03
N THR A 353 -23.09 -2.41 -13.72
CA THR A 353 -23.25 -1.93 -12.35
C THR A 353 -24.70 -2.01 -11.88
N ALA A 354 -25.65 -1.68 -12.75
CA ALA A 354 -27.08 -1.69 -12.38
C ALA A 354 -27.59 -3.07 -11.96
N LYS A 355 -27.01 -4.15 -12.52
CA LYS A 355 -27.42 -5.55 -12.27
C LYS A 355 -26.37 -6.35 -11.49
N GLY A 356 -25.10 -5.92 -11.54
CA GLY A 356 -23.99 -6.65 -10.93
C GLY A 356 -23.54 -6.09 -9.57
N ALA A 357 -23.91 -4.86 -9.16
CA ALA A 357 -23.55 -4.35 -7.84
C ALA A 357 -24.17 -5.20 -6.71
N GLU A 358 -23.47 -5.29 -5.58
CA GLU A 358 -23.92 -6.04 -4.39
C GLU A 358 -25.35 -5.64 -3.97
N ARG A 359 -25.63 -4.35 -3.98
CA ARG A 359 -26.97 -3.77 -3.76
C ARG A 359 -27.02 -2.32 -4.26
N GLN A 360 -28.22 -1.80 -4.37
CA GLN A 360 -28.44 -0.42 -4.79
C GLN A 360 -27.67 0.57 -3.87
N GLY A 361 -26.91 1.47 -4.48
CA GLY A 361 -26.11 2.47 -3.76
C GLY A 361 -24.72 1.99 -3.32
N TYR A 362 -24.40 0.71 -3.47
CA TYR A 362 -23.05 0.17 -3.21
C TYR A 362 -22.25 0.17 -4.51
N VAL A 363 -21.93 1.38 -4.96
CA VAL A 363 -21.26 1.64 -6.23
C VAL A 363 -20.23 2.74 -6.11
N TYR A 364 -19.21 2.70 -6.98
CA TYR A 364 -18.23 3.75 -7.14
C TYR A 364 -18.55 4.52 -8.42
N THR A 365 -18.97 5.77 -8.27
CA THR A 365 -19.19 6.67 -9.40
C THR A 365 -17.87 7.10 -10.01
N GLN A 366 -17.89 7.65 -11.23
CA GLN A 366 -16.68 8.22 -11.84
C GLN A 366 -16.08 9.35 -10.99
N GLN A 367 -16.92 10.10 -10.27
CA GLN A 367 -16.46 11.12 -9.33
C GLN A 367 -15.75 10.51 -8.11
N ASP A 368 -16.26 9.39 -7.59
CA ASP A 368 -15.61 8.66 -6.50
C ASP A 368 -14.23 8.14 -6.93
N VAL A 369 -14.14 7.55 -8.14
CA VAL A 369 -12.86 7.10 -8.71
C VAL A 369 -11.89 8.27 -8.84
N ALA A 370 -12.33 9.39 -9.45
CA ALA A 370 -11.49 10.58 -9.60
C ALA A 370 -11.01 11.12 -8.24
N SER A 371 -11.88 11.10 -7.22
CA SER A 371 -11.54 11.55 -5.87
C SER A 371 -10.51 10.63 -5.21
N ILE A 372 -10.64 9.30 -5.36
CA ILE A 372 -9.69 8.32 -4.81
C ILE A 372 -8.33 8.46 -5.51
N VAL A 373 -8.31 8.56 -6.84
CA VAL A 373 -7.08 8.73 -7.64
C VAL A 373 -6.36 10.02 -7.25
N GLN A 374 -7.08 11.15 -7.19
CA GLN A 374 -6.51 12.42 -6.80
C GLN A 374 -5.96 12.40 -5.37
N PHE A 375 -6.70 11.79 -4.43
CA PHE A 375 -6.28 11.69 -3.04
C PHE A 375 -5.01 10.86 -2.87
N GLY A 376 -4.87 9.77 -3.67
CA GLY A 376 -3.65 8.98 -3.76
C GLY A 376 -2.49 9.79 -4.32
N GLU A 377 -2.67 10.49 -5.45
CA GLU A 377 -1.67 11.33 -6.09
C GLU A 377 -1.12 12.39 -5.13
N GLU A 378 -1.97 13.08 -4.40
CA GLU A 378 -1.57 14.08 -3.39
C GLU A 378 -0.68 13.51 -2.28
N ARG A 379 -0.57 12.19 -2.17
CA ARG A 379 0.22 11.43 -1.18
C ARG A 379 1.36 10.62 -1.77
N GLY A 380 1.59 10.73 -3.08
CA GLY A 380 2.58 9.92 -3.78
C GLY A 380 2.17 8.46 -3.93
N ILE A 381 0.87 8.16 -3.90
CA ILE A 381 0.31 6.82 -4.02
C ILE A 381 -0.32 6.66 -5.40
N ARG A 382 0.20 5.73 -6.19
CA ARG A 382 -0.33 5.31 -7.47
C ARG A 382 -1.55 4.42 -7.25
N VAL A 383 -2.64 4.66 -7.96
CA VAL A 383 -3.84 3.81 -7.93
C VAL A 383 -3.85 2.92 -9.16
N ILE A 384 -3.62 1.63 -8.97
CA ILE A 384 -3.61 0.61 -10.01
C ILE A 384 -4.90 -0.20 -9.89
N PRO A 385 -5.83 -0.11 -10.85
CA PRO A 385 -7.05 -0.91 -10.82
C PRO A 385 -6.77 -2.33 -11.27
N GLU A 386 -7.54 -3.29 -10.73
CA GLU A 386 -7.62 -4.65 -11.25
C GLU A 386 -9.00 -4.93 -11.83
N PHE A 387 -8.99 -5.50 -13.04
CA PHE A 387 -10.18 -5.95 -13.78
C PHE A 387 -10.01 -7.42 -14.10
N ASP A 388 -10.25 -8.25 -13.10
CA ASP A 388 -9.97 -9.67 -13.18
C ASP A 388 -10.91 -10.38 -14.15
N ALA A 389 -10.27 -11.02 -15.14
CA ALA A 389 -10.94 -11.79 -16.19
C ALA A 389 -9.93 -12.73 -16.89
N PRO A 390 -10.37 -13.84 -17.54
CA PRO A 390 -11.75 -14.25 -17.84
C PRO A 390 -12.46 -15.01 -16.73
N GLY A 391 -11.75 -15.43 -15.68
CA GLY A 391 -12.30 -15.93 -14.43
C GLY A 391 -13.09 -14.83 -13.70
N HIS A 392 -13.52 -15.04 -12.49
CA HIS A 392 -14.05 -14.00 -11.59
C HIS A 392 -15.10 -13.05 -12.18
N THR A 393 -15.91 -13.50 -13.19
CA THR A 393 -16.79 -12.62 -13.98
C THR A 393 -18.28 -12.98 -13.92
N ALA A 394 -18.73 -13.72 -12.92
CA ALA A 394 -20.16 -14.04 -12.78
C ALA A 394 -21.02 -12.77 -12.63
N SER A 395 -20.51 -11.71 -12.00
CA SER A 395 -21.20 -10.43 -11.90
C SER A 395 -21.51 -9.78 -13.26
N TRP A 396 -20.65 -10.00 -14.27
CA TRP A 396 -20.87 -9.52 -15.64
C TRP A 396 -22.03 -10.26 -16.29
N GLY A 397 -22.17 -11.56 -15.99
CA GLY A 397 -23.26 -12.40 -16.48
C GLY A 397 -24.65 -11.97 -16.00
N ARG A 398 -24.72 -11.20 -14.89
CA ARG A 398 -25.98 -10.59 -14.45
C ARG A 398 -26.49 -9.56 -15.46
N ALA A 399 -25.60 -8.84 -16.11
CA ALA A 399 -25.95 -7.86 -17.14
C ALA A 399 -26.06 -8.51 -18.53
N TYR A 400 -25.08 -9.32 -18.87
CA TYR A 400 -24.90 -9.90 -20.20
C TYR A 400 -24.73 -11.44 -20.15
N PRO A 401 -25.81 -12.21 -19.95
CA PRO A 401 -25.71 -13.68 -19.82
C PRO A 401 -25.07 -14.38 -21.03
N ASN A 402 -25.11 -13.77 -22.20
CA ASN A 402 -24.54 -14.33 -23.43
C ASN A 402 -23.00 -14.28 -23.50
N ILE A 403 -22.35 -13.41 -22.69
CA ILE A 403 -20.86 -13.33 -22.63
C ILE A 403 -20.28 -14.22 -21.55
N THR A 404 -21.09 -14.85 -20.71
CA THR A 404 -20.65 -15.63 -19.56
C THR A 404 -21.15 -17.07 -19.66
N VAL A 405 -20.29 -18.03 -19.43
CA VAL A 405 -20.64 -19.45 -19.35
C VAL A 405 -20.65 -19.93 -17.89
N CYS A 406 -21.28 -21.09 -17.67
CA CYS A 406 -21.45 -21.75 -16.37
C CYS A 406 -22.06 -20.87 -15.26
N LEU A 407 -22.77 -19.79 -15.61
CA LEU A 407 -23.32 -18.83 -14.64
C LEU A 407 -24.21 -19.57 -13.61
N ASP A 408 -23.93 -19.38 -12.32
CA ASP A 408 -24.63 -19.96 -11.18
C ASP A 408 -24.69 -21.52 -11.15
N MET A 409 -23.87 -22.21 -11.92
CA MET A 409 -23.87 -23.68 -11.94
C MET A 409 -23.41 -24.27 -10.60
N GLN A 410 -24.06 -25.37 -10.23
CA GLN A 410 -23.80 -26.12 -9.02
C GLN A 410 -23.27 -27.54 -9.28
N PRO A 411 -22.43 -28.13 -8.41
CA PRO A 411 -21.80 -27.49 -7.27
C PRO A 411 -20.76 -26.46 -7.73
N HIS A 412 -20.71 -25.26 -7.13
CA HIS A 412 -19.80 -24.22 -7.58
C HIS A 412 -18.34 -24.67 -7.60
N SER A 413 -17.91 -25.47 -6.63
CA SER A 413 -16.54 -25.99 -6.52
C SER A 413 -16.04 -26.80 -7.73
N LYS A 414 -16.93 -27.20 -8.64
CA LYS A 414 -16.56 -27.80 -9.91
C LYS A 414 -16.25 -26.75 -10.99
N TYR A 415 -16.88 -25.58 -10.91
CA TYR A 415 -16.91 -24.60 -12.00
C TYR A 415 -16.22 -23.27 -11.68
N ALA A 416 -15.87 -23.04 -10.41
CA ALA A 416 -15.16 -21.87 -9.94
C ALA A 416 -14.39 -22.18 -8.65
N ALA A 417 -13.37 -21.41 -8.33
CA ALA A 417 -12.67 -21.49 -7.05
C ALA A 417 -13.57 -21.05 -5.89
N GLU A 418 -14.36 -19.99 -6.13
CA GLU A 418 -15.32 -19.44 -5.18
C GLU A 418 -16.71 -19.28 -5.81
N PRO A 419 -17.80 -19.25 -5.02
CA PRO A 419 -19.14 -18.95 -5.52
C PRO A 419 -19.34 -17.44 -5.78
N PRO A 420 -20.20 -17.10 -6.77
CA PRO A 420 -20.88 -17.94 -7.74
C PRO A 420 -20.00 -18.30 -8.93
N ALA A 421 -20.32 -19.40 -9.63
CA ALA A 421 -19.65 -19.75 -10.88
C ALA A 421 -20.05 -18.80 -12.01
N GLY A 422 -19.11 -18.52 -12.91
CA GLY A 422 -19.31 -17.66 -14.09
C GLY A 422 -17.99 -17.18 -14.65
N GLN A 423 -17.75 -17.45 -15.94
CA GLN A 423 -16.49 -17.13 -16.61
C GLN A 423 -16.79 -16.63 -18.02
N LEU A 424 -16.04 -15.62 -18.52
CA LEU A 424 -16.27 -15.06 -19.86
C LEU A 424 -16.11 -16.12 -20.94
N ASP A 425 -16.93 -15.98 -22.00
CA ASP A 425 -16.85 -16.80 -23.23
C ASP A 425 -15.89 -16.14 -24.23
N PRO A 426 -14.70 -16.74 -24.47
CA PRO A 426 -13.72 -16.19 -25.40
C PRO A 426 -14.09 -16.27 -26.87
N LEU A 427 -15.12 -17.10 -27.24
CA LEU A 427 -15.58 -17.21 -28.60
C LEU A 427 -16.80 -16.33 -28.89
N GLU A 428 -17.34 -15.63 -27.91
CA GLU A 428 -18.45 -14.70 -28.08
C GLU A 428 -17.95 -13.33 -28.54
N PRO A 429 -18.25 -12.86 -29.76
CA PRO A 429 -17.76 -11.57 -30.25
C PRO A 429 -18.21 -10.38 -29.38
N PHE A 430 -19.39 -10.45 -28.79
CA PHE A 430 -19.92 -9.39 -27.95
C PHE A 430 -19.10 -9.23 -26.66
N THR A 431 -18.42 -10.28 -26.17
CA THR A 431 -17.43 -10.19 -25.07
C THR A 431 -16.41 -9.11 -25.37
N TYR A 432 -15.83 -9.07 -26.55
CA TYR A 432 -14.81 -8.08 -26.92
C TYR A 432 -15.37 -6.69 -27.18
N THR A 433 -16.64 -6.59 -27.62
CA THR A 433 -17.32 -5.30 -27.72
C THR A 433 -17.47 -4.66 -26.31
N VAL A 434 -17.86 -5.46 -25.33
CA VAL A 434 -17.97 -5.01 -23.94
C VAL A 434 -16.59 -4.63 -23.38
N LEU A 435 -15.59 -5.49 -23.56
CA LEU A 435 -14.23 -5.25 -23.09
C LEU A 435 -13.61 -4.00 -23.72
N ASP A 436 -13.73 -3.79 -25.03
CA ASP A 436 -13.19 -2.61 -25.72
C ASP A 436 -13.78 -1.29 -25.17
N GLY A 437 -15.09 -1.27 -24.94
CA GLY A 437 -15.76 -0.14 -24.32
C GLY A 437 -15.25 0.14 -22.91
N LEU A 438 -15.12 -0.89 -22.10
CA LEU A 438 -14.65 -0.79 -20.73
C LEU A 438 -13.16 -0.39 -20.67
N VAL A 439 -12.28 -1.02 -21.42
CA VAL A 439 -10.84 -0.72 -21.42
C VAL A 439 -10.57 0.75 -21.78
N LYS A 440 -11.28 1.29 -22.79
CA LYS A 440 -11.18 2.71 -23.15
C LYS A 440 -11.64 3.62 -22.01
N GLU A 441 -12.74 3.29 -21.36
CA GLU A 441 -13.27 4.04 -20.23
C GLU A 441 -12.29 4.00 -19.04
N TRP A 442 -11.83 2.82 -18.64
CA TRP A 442 -10.93 2.64 -17.52
C TRP A 442 -9.56 3.29 -17.76
N ALA A 443 -9.01 3.19 -18.97
CA ALA A 443 -7.78 3.86 -19.34
C ALA A 443 -7.84 5.38 -19.15
N SER A 444 -9.01 5.98 -19.33
CA SER A 444 -9.23 7.42 -19.09
C SER A 444 -9.44 7.79 -17.63
N GLN A 445 -9.96 6.87 -16.81
CA GLN A 445 -10.25 7.11 -15.39
C GLN A 445 -9.02 6.92 -14.49
N PHE A 446 -8.14 5.97 -14.85
CA PHE A 446 -6.95 5.63 -14.09
C PHE A 446 -5.71 6.08 -14.86
N PRO A 447 -5.05 7.17 -14.43
CA PRO A 447 -3.92 7.77 -15.15
C PRO A 447 -2.66 6.91 -15.12
N ASP A 448 -2.50 6.00 -14.14
CA ASP A 448 -1.32 5.13 -14.06
C ASP A 448 -1.15 4.31 -15.34
N LYS A 449 0.12 4.12 -15.74
CA LYS A 449 0.44 3.30 -16.90
C LYS A 449 0.17 1.80 -16.66
N HIS A 450 0.17 1.36 -15.41
CA HIS A 450 -0.06 -0.04 -15.05
C HIS A 450 -1.53 -0.31 -14.80
N VAL A 451 -1.96 -1.52 -15.18
CA VAL A 451 -3.30 -2.06 -14.94
C VAL A 451 -3.15 -3.53 -14.64
N HIS A 452 -3.81 -4.03 -13.61
CA HIS A 452 -3.86 -5.47 -13.35
C HIS A 452 -5.07 -6.06 -14.06
N ILE A 453 -4.87 -7.13 -14.82
CA ILE A 453 -5.92 -7.76 -15.63
C ILE A 453 -6.36 -9.14 -15.08
N GLY A 454 -5.87 -9.50 -13.89
CA GLY A 454 -6.15 -10.75 -13.24
C GLY A 454 -5.59 -11.96 -13.97
N GLY A 455 -6.45 -12.94 -14.25
CA GLY A 455 -6.14 -14.12 -15.03
C GLY A 455 -5.82 -15.36 -14.19
N ASP A 456 -6.10 -15.31 -12.90
CA ASP A 456 -6.02 -16.44 -11.99
C ASP A 456 -7.24 -17.35 -12.07
N GLU A 457 -7.12 -18.52 -11.50
CA GLU A 457 -8.17 -19.49 -11.22
C GLU A 457 -9.10 -19.84 -12.41
N ILE A 458 -8.57 -19.80 -13.64
CA ILE A 458 -9.34 -20.14 -14.86
C ILE A 458 -9.81 -21.59 -14.79
N ASN A 459 -11.13 -21.78 -14.80
CA ASN A 459 -11.73 -23.10 -14.63
C ASN A 459 -12.13 -23.75 -15.96
N VAL A 460 -11.43 -24.82 -16.32
CA VAL A 460 -11.68 -25.57 -17.56
C VAL A 460 -13.04 -26.27 -17.59
N GLU A 461 -13.55 -26.73 -16.43
CA GLU A 461 -14.84 -27.38 -16.35
C GLU A 461 -16.00 -26.39 -16.61
N CYS A 462 -15.81 -25.11 -16.23
CA CYS A 462 -16.72 -24.04 -16.59
C CYS A 462 -16.80 -23.90 -18.13
N TRP A 463 -15.68 -23.75 -18.82
CA TRP A 463 -15.63 -23.63 -20.26
C TRP A 463 -16.18 -24.89 -20.99
N LYS A 464 -16.00 -26.07 -20.41
CA LYS A 464 -16.56 -27.32 -20.95
C LYS A 464 -18.10 -27.40 -20.89
N THR A 465 -18.75 -26.52 -20.15
CA THR A 465 -20.25 -26.49 -20.17
C THR A 465 -20.81 -26.00 -21.49
N SER A 466 -20.08 -25.15 -22.21
CA SER A 466 -20.40 -24.69 -23.55
C SER A 466 -19.96 -25.74 -24.59
N GLU A 467 -20.87 -26.21 -25.42
CA GLU A 467 -20.55 -27.14 -26.53
C GLU A 467 -19.56 -26.53 -27.51
N ARG A 468 -19.72 -25.24 -27.84
CA ARG A 468 -18.87 -24.48 -28.76
C ARG A 468 -17.42 -24.38 -28.21
N LEU A 469 -17.23 -24.06 -26.93
CA LEU A 469 -15.91 -23.98 -26.32
C LEU A 469 -15.26 -25.36 -26.23
N ARG A 470 -16.04 -26.37 -25.88
CA ARG A 470 -15.57 -27.77 -25.81
C ARG A 470 -15.09 -28.26 -27.18
N ASP A 471 -15.86 -28.01 -28.27
CA ASP A 471 -15.46 -28.36 -29.62
C ASP A 471 -14.16 -27.65 -30.03
N TYR A 472 -14.05 -26.35 -29.77
CA TYR A 472 -12.83 -25.57 -30.04
C TYR A 472 -11.59 -26.15 -29.33
N MET A 473 -11.72 -26.49 -28.04
CA MET A 473 -10.63 -27.07 -27.27
C MET A 473 -10.21 -28.46 -27.75
N GLN A 474 -11.16 -29.28 -28.24
CA GLN A 474 -10.92 -30.65 -28.68
C GLN A 474 -10.43 -30.76 -30.12
N ASN A 475 -10.81 -29.84 -30.99
CA ASN A 475 -10.58 -29.91 -32.44
C ASN A 475 -9.72 -28.75 -32.97
N PRO A 476 -8.40 -28.75 -32.68
CA PRO A 476 -7.49 -27.61 -32.94
C PRO A 476 -7.27 -27.30 -34.44
N GLY A 477 -7.65 -28.17 -35.36
CA GLY A 477 -7.51 -27.98 -36.82
C GLY A 477 -8.80 -27.55 -37.54
N ARG A 478 -9.92 -27.51 -36.84
CA ARG A 478 -11.17 -27.07 -37.41
C ARG A 478 -11.20 -25.53 -37.36
N ARG A 479 -11.05 -24.85 -38.52
CA ARG A 479 -11.29 -23.41 -38.63
C ARG A 479 -12.73 -23.16 -38.19
N SER A 480 -12.91 -22.84 -36.92
CA SER A 480 -14.12 -22.16 -36.48
C SER A 480 -14.08 -20.80 -37.17
N GLY A 481 -15.15 -20.33 -37.79
CA GLY A 481 -15.17 -19.03 -38.49
C GLY A 481 -14.90 -17.81 -37.59
N TYR A 482 -14.25 -18.01 -36.47
CA TYR A 482 -13.88 -17.05 -35.41
C TYR A 482 -12.42 -16.68 -35.43
N GLU A 483 -11.59 -17.22 -36.34
CA GLU A 483 -10.18 -16.79 -36.49
C GLU A 483 -10.13 -15.47 -37.26
N GLU A 484 -10.39 -14.37 -36.60
CA GLU A 484 -9.79 -13.11 -37.03
C GLU A 484 -8.28 -13.18 -36.78
N PRO A 485 -7.43 -12.57 -37.68
CA PRO A 485 -6.00 -12.60 -37.52
C PRO A 485 -5.67 -12.04 -36.13
N LEU A 486 -4.95 -12.84 -35.31
CA LEU A 486 -4.41 -12.45 -34.06
C LEU A 486 -3.68 -11.12 -34.26
N MET A 487 -4.01 -10.07 -33.52
CA MET A 487 -3.25 -8.83 -33.56
C MET A 487 -1.81 -9.19 -33.23
N HIS A 488 -0.89 -8.94 -34.15
CA HIS A 488 0.53 -9.16 -33.93
C HIS A 488 0.98 -8.21 -32.82
N VAL A 489 1.08 -8.73 -31.60
CA VAL A 489 1.85 -8.08 -30.54
C VAL A 489 3.32 -8.18 -31.00
N GLN A 490 3.84 -7.11 -31.63
CA GLN A 490 5.18 -7.07 -32.24
C GLN A 490 6.31 -7.29 -31.22
N ASP A 491 6.00 -7.38 -29.95
CA ASP A 491 6.93 -7.35 -28.80
C ASP A 491 6.97 -8.65 -28.00
N VAL A 492 6.69 -9.79 -28.64
CA VAL A 492 6.83 -11.10 -27.98
C VAL A 492 8.30 -11.51 -27.99
N SER A 493 8.89 -11.78 -26.83
CA SER A 493 10.27 -12.24 -26.73
C SER A 493 10.53 -13.47 -27.61
N ASP A 494 11.68 -13.57 -28.26
CA ASP A 494 12.05 -14.69 -29.15
C ASP A 494 12.03 -16.06 -28.43
N GLU A 495 12.12 -16.07 -27.11
CA GLU A 495 12.06 -17.28 -26.30
C GLU A 495 10.63 -17.83 -26.20
N MET A 496 9.61 -16.95 -26.16
CA MET A 496 8.22 -17.37 -26.20
C MET A 496 7.78 -17.82 -27.58
N ARG A 497 8.31 -17.21 -28.65
CA ARG A 497 8.14 -17.75 -30.01
C ARG A 497 8.65 -19.18 -30.15
N ARG A 498 9.71 -19.56 -29.43
CA ARG A 498 10.28 -20.91 -29.42
C ARG A 498 9.44 -21.90 -28.59
N LYS A 499 8.82 -21.47 -27.47
CA LYS A 499 7.93 -22.33 -26.68
C LYS A 499 6.65 -22.67 -27.42
N SER A 500 6.05 -21.72 -28.14
CA SER A 500 4.84 -21.97 -28.93
C SER A 500 5.07 -22.88 -30.14
N SER A 501 6.32 -22.99 -30.62
CA SER A 501 6.66 -23.82 -31.78
C SER A 501 7.12 -25.25 -31.45
N SER A 502 7.39 -25.58 -30.18
CA SER A 502 8.06 -26.82 -29.78
C SER A 502 7.18 -27.84 -29.03
N GLY A 503 5.94 -27.53 -28.71
CA GLY A 503 5.03 -28.44 -27.99
C GLY A 503 3.58 -28.30 -28.45
N SER A 504 2.82 -29.39 -28.41
CA SER A 504 1.39 -29.36 -28.62
C SER A 504 0.73 -28.54 -27.49
N GLN A 505 0.35 -27.31 -27.80
CA GLN A 505 -0.42 -26.44 -26.90
C GLN A 505 -1.77 -27.10 -26.57
N SER A 506 -2.15 -27.09 -25.28
CA SER A 506 -3.45 -27.63 -24.87
C SER A 506 -4.62 -26.87 -25.49
N GLY A 507 -5.78 -27.48 -25.59
CA GLY A 507 -6.96 -26.79 -26.07
C GLY A 507 -7.39 -25.62 -25.20
N LEU A 508 -7.17 -25.75 -23.88
CA LEU A 508 -7.35 -24.69 -22.90
C LEU A 508 -6.42 -23.51 -23.19
N ASP A 509 -5.12 -23.77 -23.34
CA ASP A 509 -4.13 -22.70 -23.55
C ASP A 509 -4.39 -21.94 -24.87
N ARG A 510 -4.82 -22.64 -25.93
CA ARG A 510 -5.20 -21.98 -27.19
C ARG A 510 -6.41 -21.05 -27.05
N LEU A 511 -7.41 -21.49 -26.29
CA LEU A 511 -8.58 -20.68 -26.02
C LEU A 511 -8.25 -19.46 -25.18
N LEU A 512 -7.42 -19.68 -24.16
CA LEU A 512 -6.93 -18.61 -23.30
C LEU A 512 -6.01 -17.63 -24.05
N GLU A 513 -5.13 -18.12 -24.91
CA GLU A 513 -4.26 -17.27 -25.73
C GLU A 513 -5.08 -16.39 -26.70
N LEU A 514 -6.14 -16.94 -27.31
CA LEU A 514 -7.06 -16.16 -28.13
C LEU A 514 -7.69 -14.99 -27.36
N TYR A 515 -8.10 -15.24 -26.12
CA TYR A 515 -8.65 -14.22 -25.25
C TYR A 515 -7.60 -13.17 -24.88
N LEU A 516 -6.45 -13.61 -24.38
CA LEU A 516 -5.39 -12.73 -23.89
C LEU A 516 -4.78 -11.86 -25.00
N ASP A 517 -4.56 -12.39 -26.21
CA ASP A 517 -4.04 -11.59 -27.33
C ASP A 517 -4.92 -10.37 -27.62
N LYS A 518 -6.25 -10.55 -27.58
CA LYS A 518 -7.19 -9.45 -27.81
C LYS A 518 -7.20 -8.46 -26.65
N VAL A 519 -7.20 -8.95 -25.40
CA VAL A 519 -7.24 -8.11 -24.20
C VAL A 519 -5.93 -7.32 -24.06
N PHE A 520 -4.78 -7.96 -24.21
CA PHE A 520 -3.48 -7.26 -24.21
C PHE A 520 -3.43 -6.19 -25.31
N GLY A 521 -3.90 -6.53 -26.53
CA GLY A 521 -3.96 -5.56 -27.62
C GLY A 521 -4.78 -4.32 -27.28
N MET A 522 -5.93 -4.49 -26.60
CA MET A 522 -6.77 -3.37 -26.16
C MET A 522 -6.05 -2.48 -25.15
N TYR A 523 -5.42 -3.04 -24.12
CA TYR A 523 -4.71 -2.27 -23.09
C TYR A 523 -3.46 -1.60 -23.63
N LEU A 524 -2.63 -2.31 -24.42
CA LEU A 524 -1.44 -1.75 -25.05
C LEU A 524 -1.79 -0.60 -26.01
N ALA A 525 -2.91 -0.69 -26.75
CA ALA A 525 -3.39 0.41 -27.58
C ALA A 525 -3.78 1.68 -26.79
N GLN A 526 -4.08 1.54 -25.51
CA GLN A 526 -4.31 2.66 -24.59
C GLN A 526 -3.00 3.08 -23.86
N GLY A 527 -1.83 2.54 -24.21
CA GLY A 527 -0.56 2.82 -23.58
C GLY A 527 -0.42 2.23 -22.17
N LYS A 528 -1.22 1.21 -21.84
CA LYS A 528 -1.18 0.55 -20.53
C LYS A 528 -0.21 -0.63 -20.54
N ILE A 529 0.41 -0.87 -19.38
CA ILE A 529 1.32 -1.99 -19.11
C ILE A 529 0.55 -3.00 -18.26
N PRO A 530 0.32 -4.24 -18.75
CA PRO A 530 -0.44 -5.22 -18.01
C PRO A 530 0.36 -5.85 -16.86
N LEU A 531 -0.31 -6.01 -15.72
CA LEU A 531 0.06 -6.93 -14.64
C LEU A 531 -0.85 -8.14 -14.72
N VAL A 532 -0.32 -9.33 -14.41
CA VAL A 532 -1.06 -10.59 -14.43
C VAL A 532 -0.71 -11.43 -13.20
N TRP A 533 -1.64 -12.26 -12.76
CA TRP A 533 -1.36 -13.29 -11.77
C TRP A 533 -0.45 -14.39 -12.34
N GLU A 534 0.27 -15.09 -11.45
CA GLU A 534 1.34 -16.02 -11.82
C GLU A 534 0.91 -17.20 -12.68
N GLU A 535 -0.37 -17.61 -12.67
CA GLU A 535 -0.88 -18.71 -13.46
C GLU A 535 -0.64 -18.50 -14.95
N ILE A 536 -0.89 -17.29 -15.43
CA ILE A 536 -0.71 -16.94 -16.84
C ILE A 536 0.73 -17.20 -17.30
N ALA A 537 1.71 -16.94 -16.43
CA ALA A 537 3.13 -17.13 -16.75
C ALA A 537 3.64 -18.53 -16.44
N LEU A 538 3.12 -19.20 -15.40
CA LEU A 538 3.71 -20.42 -14.85
C LEU A 538 2.91 -21.69 -15.14
N GLU A 539 1.60 -21.61 -15.33
CA GLU A 539 0.71 -22.75 -15.47
C GLU A 539 0.17 -22.91 -16.89
N HIS A 540 0.11 -21.81 -17.65
CA HIS A 540 -0.41 -21.77 -19.01
C HIS A 540 0.71 -21.57 -20.05
N ASN A 541 0.57 -22.26 -21.19
CA ASN A 541 1.48 -22.10 -22.32
C ASN A 541 0.91 -21.04 -23.30
N VAL A 542 0.91 -19.78 -22.87
CA VAL A 542 0.38 -18.63 -23.60
C VAL A 542 1.44 -17.54 -23.77
N ARG A 543 1.25 -16.66 -24.77
CA ARG A 543 2.15 -15.53 -25.01
C ARG A 543 1.80 -14.36 -24.10
N LEU A 544 2.82 -13.75 -23.53
CA LEU A 544 2.72 -12.54 -22.72
C LEU A 544 3.53 -11.41 -23.39
N PRO A 545 3.05 -10.16 -23.40
CA PRO A 545 3.86 -9.01 -23.78
C PRO A 545 5.18 -8.96 -23.01
N SER A 546 6.26 -8.47 -23.63
CA SER A 546 7.56 -8.33 -22.95
C SER A 546 7.50 -7.36 -21.78
N SER A 547 6.61 -6.37 -21.84
CA SER A 547 6.35 -5.40 -20.77
C SER A 547 5.51 -5.93 -19.61
N ALA A 548 4.89 -7.11 -19.75
CA ALA A 548 4.01 -7.64 -18.70
C ALA A 548 4.79 -7.95 -17.41
N ILE A 549 4.25 -7.54 -16.29
CA ILE A 549 4.75 -7.79 -14.94
C ILE A 549 3.93 -8.94 -14.34
N VAL A 550 4.58 -9.86 -13.66
CA VAL A 550 3.89 -11.01 -13.05
C VAL A 550 3.81 -10.81 -11.55
N GLN A 551 2.61 -10.92 -11.00
CA GLN A 551 2.37 -10.90 -9.56
C GLN A 551 2.26 -12.33 -9.03
N VAL A 552 3.11 -12.67 -8.07
CA VAL A 552 3.19 -14.01 -7.48
C VAL A 552 2.37 -14.04 -6.20
N TRP A 553 1.40 -14.96 -6.09
CA TRP A 553 0.50 -15.04 -4.96
C TRP A 553 0.41 -16.43 -4.29
N LYS A 554 0.60 -17.54 -5.03
CA LYS A 554 0.47 -18.89 -4.44
C LYS A 554 1.61 -19.20 -3.46
N ASN A 555 2.83 -18.85 -3.87
CA ASN A 555 4.01 -19.09 -3.04
C ASN A 555 5.17 -18.18 -3.48
N SER A 556 5.80 -17.49 -2.55
CA SER A 556 6.92 -16.58 -2.83
C SER A 556 8.10 -17.23 -3.59
N ARG A 557 8.28 -18.56 -3.52
CA ARG A 557 9.31 -19.29 -4.30
C ARG A 557 9.04 -19.26 -5.81
N ASN A 558 7.80 -19.05 -6.24
CA ASN A 558 7.46 -18.95 -7.65
C ASN A 558 8.09 -17.70 -8.31
N ALA A 559 8.47 -16.69 -7.54
CA ALA A 559 9.19 -15.54 -8.04
C ALA A 559 10.44 -15.92 -8.85
N LYS A 560 11.23 -16.88 -8.36
CA LYS A 560 12.41 -17.37 -9.07
C LYS A 560 12.06 -17.93 -10.45
N ARG A 561 10.98 -18.70 -10.55
CA ARG A 561 10.51 -19.29 -11.83
C ARG A 561 10.08 -18.21 -12.83
N VAL A 562 9.44 -17.12 -12.35
CA VAL A 562 9.07 -15.97 -13.17
C VAL A 562 10.32 -15.23 -13.68
N ILE A 563 11.29 -14.98 -12.79
CA ILE A 563 12.55 -14.30 -13.10
C ILE A 563 13.39 -15.11 -14.09
N GLU A 564 13.42 -16.44 -13.98
CA GLU A 564 14.09 -17.34 -14.93
C GLU A 564 13.47 -17.28 -16.35
N GLN A 565 12.23 -16.79 -16.48
CA GLN A 565 11.60 -16.47 -17.76
C GLN A 565 11.96 -15.04 -18.28
N GLY A 566 12.83 -14.31 -17.57
CA GLY A 566 13.22 -12.96 -17.92
C GLY A 566 12.16 -11.89 -17.61
N ARG A 567 11.24 -12.13 -16.66
CA ARG A 567 10.14 -11.22 -16.33
C ARG A 567 10.29 -10.58 -14.97
N PRO A 568 9.92 -9.31 -14.82
CA PRO A 568 9.84 -8.66 -13.51
C PRO A 568 8.69 -9.23 -12.69
N VAL A 569 8.85 -9.20 -11.36
CA VAL A 569 7.92 -9.81 -10.42
C VAL A 569 7.54 -8.85 -9.30
N ILE A 570 6.27 -8.92 -8.88
CA ILE A 570 5.75 -8.34 -7.63
C ILE A 570 5.40 -9.52 -6.70
N LEU A 571 5.81 -9.40 -5.44
CA LEU A 571 5.62 -10.44 -4.44
C LEU A 571 4.37 -10.18 -3.60
N SER A 572 3.43 -11.11 -3.63
CA SER A 572 2.23 -11.09 -2.78
C SER A 572 1.82 -12.49 -2.32
N GLY A 573 2.82 -13.40 -2.17
CA GLY A 573 2.57 -14.81 -1.87
C GLY A 573 1.73 -15.04 -0.62
N GLY A 574 0.73 -15.90 -0.71
CA GLY A 574 -0.16 -16.27 0.40
C GLY A 574 0.55 -16.92 1.59
N ASP A 575 1.82 -17.34 1.39
CA ASP A 575 2.68 -17.82 2.47
C ASP A 575 3.14 -16.70 3.43
N TYR A 576 3.15 -15.40 3.00
CA TYR A 576 3.69 -14.29 3.80
C TYR A 576 2.94 -12.95 3.71
N TRP A 577 2.16 -12.70 2.65
CA TRP A 577 1.65 -11.37 2.31
C TRP A 577 0.13 -11.19 2.45
N TYR A 578 -0.62 -12.29 2.64
CA TYR A 578 -2.05 -12.25 2.84
C TYR A 578 -2.36 -11.88 4.30
N LEU A 579 -3.13 -10.81 4.49
CA LEU A 579 -3.40 -10.26 5.83
C LEU A 579 -4.39 -11.08 6.64
N ASP A 580 -5.13 -11.94 5.99
CA ASP A 580 -6.08 -12.89 6.59
C ASP A 580 -5.41 -14.17 7.13
N CYS A 581 -4.17 -14.51 6.70
CA CYS A 581 -3.58 -15.82 6.95
C CYS A 581 -2.25 -15.86 7.70
N VAL A 582 -1.25 -14.96 7.49
CA VAL A 582 0.15 -15.19 7.97
C VAL A 582 0.93 -13.91 8.34
N TYR A 583 1.97 -14.05 9.21
CA TYR A 583 2.67 -12.94 9.88
C TYR A 583 4.20 -12.88 9.64
N SER A 584 4.73 -13.38 8.53
CA SER A 584 6.20 -13.44 8.33
C SER A 584 6.59 -12.98 6.93
N TYR A 585 7.56 -12.08 6.83
CA TYR A 585 8.00 -11.51 5.55
C TYR A 585 9.44 -11.94 5.24
N LYS A 586 9.64 -12.80 4.22
CA LYS A 586 10.94 -13.12 3.63
C LYS A 586 10.87 -12.91 2.12
N LEU A 587 11.68 -11.99 1.60
CA LEU A 587 11.58 -11.54 0.22
C LEU A 587 12.49 -12.31 -0.76
N THR A 588 13.72 -12.67 -0.40
CA THR A 588 14.71 -12.94 -1.47
C THR A 588 15.81 -13.95 -1.13
N ASP A 589 15.69 -14.76 -0.12
CA ASP A 589 16.78 -15.63 0.38
C ASP A 589 17.41 -16.59 -0.66
N GLN A 590 16.80 -16.73 -1.86
CA GLN A 590 17.26 -17.68 -2.90
C GLN A 590 17.63 -17.01 -4.23
N LEU A 591 17.66 -15.67 -4.29
CA LEU A 591 17.92 -14.91 -5.51
C LEU A 591 19.33 -14.33 -5.51
N ASN A 592 20.05 -14.45 -6.64
CA ASN A 592 21.32 -13.73 -6.84
C ASN A 592 21.09 -12.23 -7.11
N THR A 593 22.17 -11.43 -7.11
CA THR A 593 22.09 -9.97 -7.24
C THR A 593 21.37 -9.50 -8.50
N GLU A 594 21.55 -10.15 -9.65
CA GLU A 594 20.87 -9.78 -10.89
C GLU A 594 19.39 -10.15 -10.85
N GLN A 595 19.05 -11.28 -10.26
CA GLN A 595 17.66 -11.70 -10.05
C GLN A 595 16.91 -10.77 -9.08
N GLN A 596 17.59 -10.25 -8.06
CA GLN A 596 17.02 -9.29 -7.11
C GLN A 596 16.58 -7.98 -7.79
N LYS A 597 17.25 -7.54 -8.85
CA LYS A 597 16.86 -6.36 -9.63
C LYS A 597 15.53 -6.53 -10.36
N MET A 598 15.12 -7.76 -10.62
CA MET A 598 13.83 -8.07 -11.25
C MET A 598 12.68 -8.14 -10.26
N VAL A 599 12.95 -8.10 -8.96
CA VAL A 599 11.93 -7.95 -7.92
C VAL A 599 11.61 -6.46 -7.76
N TYR A 600 10.50 -6.04 -8.32
CA TYR A 600 10.06 -4.63 -8.25
C TYR A 600 9.59 -4.24 -6.85
N GLY A 601 9.14 -5.20 -6.06
CA GLY A 601 8.68 -5.02 -4.70
C GLY A 601 7.65 -6.05 -4.28
N GLY A 602 6.74 -5.65 -3.40
CA GLY A 602 5.67 -6.53 -2.92
C GLY A 602 4.41 -5.79 -2.54
N GLU A 603 3.36 -6.56 -2.34
CA GLU A 603 2.06 -6.10 -1.87
C GLU A 603 1.54 -6.98 -0.76
N VAL A 604 0.96 -6.37 0.25
CA VAL A 604 0.06 -7.07 1.16
C VAL A 604 -1.33 -7.13 0.54
N CYS A 605 -2.00 -8.26 0.67
CA CYS A 605 -3.33 -8.46 0.09
C CYS A 605 -4.39 -8.49 1.19
N MET A 606 -5.41 -7.64 1.06
CA MET A 606 -6.62 -7.65 1.88
C MET A 606 -7.80 -8.08 1.02
N TRP A 607 -8.03 -9.38 0.98
CA TRP A 607 -9.23 -9.96 0.41
C TRP A 607 -10.42 -9.75 1.33
N SER A 608 -11.59 -9.53 0.77
CA SER A 608 -12.74 -9.04 1.55
C SER A 608 -13.87 -10.05 1.72
N GLU A 609 -13.61 -11.37 1.57
CA GLU A 609 -14.60 -12.43 1.82
C GLU A 609 -15.14 -12.38 3.25
N GLN A 610 -14.30 -11.99 4.20
CA GLN A 610 -14.64 -11.84 5.62
C GLN A 610 -14.30 -10.45 6.17
N THR A 611 -14.09 -9.47 5.27
CA THR A 611 -13.71 -8.10 5.66
C THR A 611 -14.67 -7.09 5.04
N ASP A 612 -15.26 -6.26 5.87
CA ASP A 612 -16.07 -5.12 5.47
C ASP A 612 -15.64 -3.84 6.20
N SER A 613 -16.41 -2.77 6.09
CA SER A 613 -16.15 -1.49 6.76
C SER A 613 -16.03 -1.59 8.30
N SER A 614 -16.54 -2.66 8.93
CA SER A 614 -16.54 -2.82 10.40
C SER A 614 -15.19 -3.27 10.95
N ASN A 615 -14.47 -4.13 10.22
CA ASN A 615 -13.21 -4.75 10.64
C ASN A 615 -12.00 -4.41 9.76
N LEU A 616 -12.19 -3.66 8.67
CA LEU A 616 -11.14 -3.30 7.70
C LEU A 616 -9.88 -2.75 8.39
N ASP A 617 -10.03 -1.71 9.19
CA ASP A 617 -8.87 -1.06 9.82
C ASP A 617 -8.06 -2.01 10.70
N SER A 618 -8.74 -2.84 11.49
CA SER A 618 -8.08 -3.79 12.40
C SER A 618 -7.42 -4.96 11.67
N ASN A 619 -7.94 -5.34 10.51
CA ASN A 619 -7.34 -6.35 9.66
C ASN A 619 -6.13 -5.81 8.89
N LEU A 620 -6.20 -4.57 8.42
CA LEU A 620 -5.09 -3.91 7.73
C LEU A 620 -3.96 -3.52 8.67
N TRP A 621 -4.27 -2.84 9.78
CA TRP A 621 -3.27 -2.15 10.60
C TRP A 621 -3.12 -2.77 11.98
N PRO A 622 -1.89 -2.91 12.50
CA PRO A 622 -0.63 -2.39 11.97
C PRO A 622 0.16 -3.37 11.06
N ARG A 623 -0.40 -4.49 10.66
CA ARG A 623 0.30 -5.53 9.86
C ARG A 623 0.88 -4.97 8.56
N THR A 624 0.09 -4.20 7.82
CA THR A 624 0.53 -3.51 6.59
C THR A 624 1.71 -2.57 6.86
N ALA A 625 1.79 -1.94 8.03
CA ALA A 625 2.91 -1.09 8.39
C ALA A 625 4.21 -1.92 8.52
N ALA A 626 4.15 -3.13 9.06
CA ALA A 626 5.32 -4.01 9.15
C ALA A 626 5.85 -4.38 7.75
N ALA A 627 4.96 -4.73 6.82
CA ALA A 627 5.34 -4.96 5.42
C ALA A 627 5.94 -3.71 4.76
N ALA A 628 5.36 -2.54 5.03
CA ALA A 628 5.85 -1.27 4.50
C ALA A 628 7.30 -0.98 4.93
N GLU A 629 7.70 -1.31 6.18
CA GLU A 629 9.09 -1.17 6.62
C GLU A 629 10.02 -2.11 5.85
N VAL A 630 9.64 -3.36 5.65
CA VAL A 630 10.46 -4.31 4.88
C VAL A 630 10.62 -3.85 3.43
N LEU A 631 9.56 -3.32 2.83
CA LEU A 631 9.59 -2.81 1.45
C LEU A 631 10.38 -1.49 1.31
N TRP A 632 10.37 -0.66 2.34
CA TRP A 632 11.12 0.59 2.35
C TRP A 632 12.58 0.37 2.75
N SER A 633 12.83 -0.24 3.91
CA SER A 633 14.15 -0.27 4.56
C SER A 633 14.88 -1.61 4.44
N GLY A 634 14.17 -2.69 4.06
CA GLY A 634 14.67 -4.06 4.13
C GLY A 634 14.65 -4.65 5.54
N ASP A 635 14.93 -5.94 5.61
CA ASP A 635 15.00 -6.74 6.85
C ASP A 635 16.40 -6.74 7.48
N GLN A 636 17.41 -6.20 6.77
CA GLN A 636 18.80 -6.11 7.22
C GLN A 636 19.24 -4.66 7.44
N ASP A 637 20.19 -4.46 8.32
CA ASP A 637 20.84 -3.18 8.52
C ASP A 637 21.99 -2.93 7.51
N ALA A 638 22.73 -1.83 7.67
CA ALA A 638 23.84 -1.48 6.79
C ALA A 638 25.05 -2.46 6.88
N GLN A 639 25.08 -3.31 7.90
CA GLN A 639 26.07 -4.37 8.10
C GLN A 639 25.62 -5.73 7.55
N GLY A 640 24.39 -5.83 7.04
CA GLY A 640 23.79 -7.07 6.57
C GLY A 640 23.20 -7.95 7.67
N GLU A 641 23.13 -7.44 8.91
CA GLU A 641 22.57 -8.16 10.04
C GLU A 641 21.04 -7.98 10.09
N THR A 642 20.33 -9.05 10.43
CA THR A 642 18.86 -9.01 10.57
C THR A 642 18.46 -8.05 11.70
N ARG A 643 17.55 -7.14 11.41
CA ARG A 643 17.05 -6.15 12.39
C ARG A 643 16.34 -6.84 13.56
N PRO A 644 16.65 -6.46 14.83
CA PRO A 644 16.02 -7.06 16.00
C PRO A 644 14.51 -6.79 16.04
N LEU A 645 13.69 -7.85 16.21
CA LEU A 645 12.24 -7.75 16.28
C LEU A 645 11.74 -6.86 17.42
N LEU A 646 12.43 -6.87 18.57
CA LEU A 646 12.08 -6.03 19.72
C LEU A 646 12.11 -4.54 19.38
N HIS A 647 13.11 -4.08 18.65
CA HIS A 647 13.22 -2.68 18.23
C HIS A 647 12.14 -2.32 17.20
N ALA A 648 11.83 -3.24 16.27
CA ALA A 648 10.74 -3.04 15.33
C ALA A 648 9.39 -2.97 16.04
N ALA A 649 9.17 -3.82 17.03
CA ALA A 649 7.92 -3.92 17.78
C ALA A 649 7.59 -2.63 18.56
N LYS A 650 8.57 -2.02 19.23
CA LYS A 650 8.42 -0.71 19.93
C LYS A 650 8.02 0.40 18.95
N ARG A 651 8.67 0.46 17.79
CA ARG A 651 8.39 1.47 16.76
C ARG A 651 7.02 1.23 16.10
N LEU A 652 6.64 -0.04 15.91
CA LEU A 652 5.34 -0.41 15.35
C LEU A 652 4.18 0.01 16.27
N GLU A 653 4.33 -0.12 17.59
CA GLU A 653 3.32 0.36 18.56
C GLU A 653 3.16 1.88 18.46
N ALA A 654 4.24 2.63 18.30
CA ALA A 654 4.13 4.07 18.10
C ALA A 654 3.45 4.45 16.78
N VAL A 655 3.65 3.67 15.71
CA VAL A 655 2.88 3.83 14.45
C VAL A 655 1.40 3.54 14.68
N ARG A 656 1.09 2.47 15.39
CA ARG A 656 -0.28 2.12 15.76
C ARG A 656 -0.95 3.27 16.54
N GLU A 657 -0.25 3.90 17.46
CA GLU A 657 -0.77 5.05 18.21
C GLU A 657 -1.05 6.25 17.27
N ARG A 658 -0.15 6.55 16.32
CA ARG A 658 -0.41 7.59 15.29
C ARG A 658 -1.67 7.27 14.47
N PHE A 659 -1.83 6.03 14.05
CA PHE A 659 -3.02 5.60 13.33
C PHE A 659 -4.30 5.85 14.13
N THR A 660 -4.30 5.53 15.43
CA THR A 660 -5.48 5.77 16.28
C THR A 660 -5.78 7.26 16.46
N GLN A 661 -4.74 8.11 16.54
CA GLN A 661 -4.89 9.58 16.55
C GLN A 661 -5.47 10.12 15.25
N MET A 662 -5.22 9.46 14.12
CA MET A 662 -5.81 9.77 12.81
C MET A 662 -7.22 9.19 12.62
N GLY A 663 -7.77 8.48 13.60
CA GLY A 663 -9.08 7.84 13.51
C GLY A 663 -9.08 6.47 12.83
N VAL A 664 -7.90 5.90 12.57
CA VAL A 664 -7.75 4.52 12.08
C VAL A 664 -7.84 3.56 13.27
N ARG A 665 -8.74 2.58 13.20
CA ARG A 665 -9.00 1.61 14.28
C ARG A 665 -8.00 0.45 14.24
N ALA A 666 -6.69 0.77 14.26
CA ALA A 666 -5.62 -0.21 14.19
C ALA A 666 -5.63 -1.17 15.39
N ALA A 667 -5.46 -2.46 15.11
CA ALA A 667 -5.37 -3.49 16.16
C ALA A 667 -4.16 -3.23 17.08
N PRO A 668 -4.23 -3.57 18.38
CA PRO A 668 -3.10 -3.46 19.29
C PRO A 668 -1.99 -4.45 18.89
N VAL A 669 -0.73 -4.00 18.98
CA VAL A 669 0.44 -4.88 18.76
C VAL A 669 0.63 -5.80 19.96
N PHE A 670 0.48 -5.23 21.17
CA PHE A 670 0.63 -5.92 22.44
C PHE A 670 -0.47 -5.53 23.42
N PRO A 671 -0.66 -6.29 24.50
CA PRO A 671 -1.35 -5.78 25.68
C PRO A 671 -0.73 -4.45 26.12
N SER A 672 -1.54 -3.48 26.55
CA SER A 672 -1.07 -2.13 26.89
C SER A 672 0.04 -2.10 27.95
N TRP A 673 0.06 -3.10 28.84
CA TRP A 673 1.15 -3.26 29.81
C TRP A 673 2.46 -3.67 29.13
N CYS A 674 2.41 -4.62 28.21
CA CYS A 674 3.58 -5.09 27.44
C CYS A 674 4.15 -4.00 26.53
N ALA A 675 3.32 -3.11 25.99
CA ALA A 675 3.78 -1.95 25.23
C ALA A 675 4.70 -1.03 26.06
N LYS A 676 4.48 -0.98 27.38
CA LYS A 676 5.30 -0.21 28.32
C LYS A 676 6.47 -1.01 28.91
N HIS A 677 6.45 -2.34 28.80
CA HIS A 677 7.44 -3.26 29.38
C HIS A 677 7.84 -4.32 28.32
N PRO A 678 8.28 -3.91 27.12
CA PRO A 678 8.51 -4.84 26.01
C PRO A 678 9.62 -5.86 26.31
N GLU A 679 10.63 -5.49 27.10
CA GLU A 679 11.71 -6.37 27.54
C GLU A 679 11.22 -7.55 28.37
N THR A 680 10.08 -7.41 29.05
CA THR A 680 9.49 -8.51 29.86
C THR A 680 8.58 -9.40 29.04
N CYS A 681 7.93 -8.87 27.99
CA CYS A 681 6.91 -9.58 27.22
C CYS A 681 7.44 -10.25 25.96
N LEU A 682 8.61 -9.81 25.45
CA LEU A 682 9.20 -10.27 24.19
C LEU A 682 10.52 -11.01 24.39
N ALA A 683 10.92 -11.28 25.67
CA ALA A 683 12.13 -12.01 26.02
C ALA A 683 12.06 -13.52 25.69
#